data_45e3ca20a21ac01fc4ae31e6b72d1acd
#
_entry.id   45e3ca20a21ac01fc4ae31e6b72d1acd
#
_cell.length_a   1.000
_cell.length_b   1.000
_cell.length_c   1.000
_cell.angle_alpha   90.00
_cell.angle_beta   90.00
_cell.angle_gamma   90.00
#
_symmetry.space_group_name_H-M   'P 1'
#
loop_
_entity.id
_entity.type
_entity.pdbx_description
1 polymer ?
#
loop_
_entity_poly.entity_id
_entity_poly.type
_entity_poly.pdbx_seq_one_letter_code
_entity_poly.pdbx_strand_id
1 'polypeptide(L)'
;MRRWLGFLVRAQPNGGPADFRVFAAVAVQLQGTIVRLTEVGEARAKRLVGIFQDETGTMELVWFKGARWLKSSLPLNKPCLVYGKPTEFKGKFNMAHPEVEEIESSRMAAGVGLKPVYSTTEKMSNRGLNSNVIGKLTLQLCEEVRHEIPEVLPQELIQQYKLISRAEALVQLHAPANAEKLEQARRRLKFEELFFLQLQVLQTKLAGTVEQRGVVFEKVGELFNSFYKKHLPFELTGAQKRVVKEIRTDVVKGFHMNRLVQGDVGSGKTIVALMAILLAIDNGYQACLMAPTEILANQHYEGISQLLEPLGVRVELLTGSVKKKSRVPLMEDLKSGELKFIIGTHALIEPVVEFANLGLVVIDEQHRFGVAQRAALWKKAALPPHILVMTATPIPRTLAMTVYGDLDVSIIDELPPGRKPVNTQWHTDAYRLMLFEFIRQEIALGRQVYIVYPMIEESEKMDYKDLFDGYESMSRAFPSPKYFISIVHGRMKAEDRDFEMKQFIEKKTQIMVATTVIEVGVNVPNASVMVIESAERFGLSQLHQLRGRVGRGADQSYCVLMTGHKLSDDTKLRMETMVRTTDGFEIAEVDLRLRGPGDLAGTAQSGVLQLRIADMVKDQQMMAAARNIANEWLTEDPNLSSESSTPIREELLRLKKKKSDWSGIS
;
A
#
# COMPACT_ATOMS: atom_id res chain seq x y z
N MET A 1 3.30 19.27 -3.06
CA MET A 1 2.50 19.93 -2.01
C MET A 1 2.45 19.20 -0.65
N ARG A 2 3.02 17.98 -0.51
CA ARG A 2 2.97 17.15 0.73
C ARG A 2 3.96 17.53 1.85
N ARG A 3 4.74 18.60 1.73
CA ARG A 3 5.75 19.02 2.74
C ARG A 3 5.40 20.35 3.44
N TRP A 4 4.14 20.71 3.57
CA TRP A 4 3.78 22.09 3.88
C TRP A 4 3.55 22.41 5.36
N LEU A 5 3.51 21.44 6.27
CA LEU A 5 3.23 21.70 7.69
C LEU A 5 4.12 20.82 8.60
N GLY A 6 5.40 21.16 8.65
CA GLY A 6 6.26 20.71 9.76
C GLY A 6 6.03 21.61 10.96
N PHE A 7 5.40 21.11 12.01
CA PHE A 7 5.33 21.82 13.28
C PHE A 7 6.54 21.49 14.12
N LEU A 8 7.19 22.53 14.64
CA LEU A 8 8.25 22.40 15.62
C LEU A 8 7.68 21.88 16.95
N VAL A 9 8.01 20.63 17.30
CA VAL A 9 7.76 20.12 18.64
C VAL A 9 8.81 20.72 19.57
N ARG A 10 8.34 21.44 20.57
CA ARG A 10 9.10 22.04 21.65
C ARG A 10 9.84 20.96 22.45
N ALA A 11 11.16 21.04 22.56
CA ALA A 11 11.84 20.48 23.73
C ALA A 11 11.44 21.33 24.95
N GLN A 12 11.10 20.70 26.07
CA GLN A 12 10.65 21.40 27.29
C GLN A 12 11.69 22.40 27.77
N PRO A 13 11.28 23.53 28.38
CA PRO A 13 12.13 24.69 28.68
C PRO A 13 13.10 24.56 29.86
N ASN A 14 13.39 23.37 30.36
CA ASN A 14 14.18 23.18 31.57
C ASN A 14 15.60 22.65 31.36
N GLY A 15 16.10 22.58 30.10
CA GLY A 15 17.49 22.17 29.81
C GLY A 15 18.27 23.34 29.24
N GLY A 16 19.22 23.89 29.98
CA GLY A 16 20.14 24.91 29.49
C GLY A 16 21.27 24.34 28.65
N PRO A 17 22.21 25.17 28.12
CA PRO A 17 23.35 24.76 27.29
C PRO A 17 24.22 23.65 27.88
N ALA A 18 24.15 23.38 29.17
CA ALA A 18 24.90 22.32 29.84
C ALA A 18 24.38 20.89 29.62
N ASP A 19 23.09 20.71 29.21
CA ASP A 19 22.44 19.39 29.11
C ASP A 19 22.46 18.78 27.69
N PHE A 20 23.16 19.38 26.74
CA PHE A 20 23.13 19.00 25.33
C PHE A 20 23.78 17.65 24.96
N ARG A 21 24.41 16.93 25.87
CA ARG A 21 24.99 15.62 25.57
C ARG A 21 23.98 14.58 25.06
N VAL A 22 22.68 14.79 25.31
CA VAL A 22 21.59 13.89 24.94
C VAL A 22 20.86 14.33 23.63
N PHE A 23 21.02 15.57 23.19
CA PHE A 23 20.19 16.17 22.11
C PHE A 23 20.92 16.50 20.81
N ALA A 24 22.11 15.99 20.58
CA ALA A 24 22.93 16.32 19.40
C ALA A 24 22.30 16.05 18.00
N ALA A 25 21.11 15.46 17.95
CA ALA A 25 20.40 15.14 16.68
C ALA A 25 19.12 15.95 16.43
N VAL A 26 18.58 16.69 17.43
CA VAL A 26 17.28 17.36 17.36
C VAL A 26 17.47 18.88 17.34
N ALA A 27 16.68 19.62 16.54
CA ALA A 27 16.64 21.06 16.62
C ALA A 27 15.98 21.51 17.93
N VAL A 28 16.59 22.47 18.62
CA VAL A 28 16.15 22.98 19.92
C VAL A 28 15.85 24.47 19.84
N GLN A 29 14.97 24.92 20.73
CA GLN A 29 14.69 26.35 20.94
C GLN A 29 15.22 26.76 22.30
N LEU A 30 16.02 27.83 22.35
CA LEU A 30 16.62 28.38 23.54
C LEU A 30 16.14 29.81 23.75
N GLN A 31 15.93 30.17 24.99
CA GLN A 31 15.64 31.56 25.40
C GLN A 31 16.83 32.12 26.13
N GLY A 32 17.30 33.32 25.76
CA GLY A 32 18.43 33.99 26.38
C GLY A 32 18.75 35.29 25.67
N THR A 33 20.01 35.71 25.73
CA THR A 33 20.45 37.00 25.19
C THR A 33 21.75 36.82 24.37
N ILE A 34 21.84 37.47 23.21
CA ILE A 34 23.10 37.57 22.49
C ILE A 34 23.92 38.69 23.10
N VAL A 35 24.97 38.34 23.85
CA VAL A 35 25.78 39.30 24.61
C VAL A 35 26.91 39.87 23.76
N ARG A 36 27.32 39.23 22.69
CA ARG A 36 28.43 39.69 21.84
C ARG A 36 28.28 39.20 20.42
N LEU A 37 28.61 40.07 19.45
CA LEU A 37 28.71 39.74 18.02
C LEU A 37 30.09 40.11 17.50
N THR A 38 30.81 39.15 16.90
CA THR A 38 32.17 39.35 16.41
C THR A 38 32.31 38.79 14.99
N GLU A 39 32.88 39.54 14.08
CA GLU A 39 33.28 39.04 12.75
C GLU A 39 34.62 38.33 12.85
N VAL A 40 34.70 37.11 12.39
CA VAL A 40 35.89 36.26 12.43
C VAL A 40 36.25 35.80 11.01
N GLY A 41 37.50 35.89 10.62
CA GLY A 41 38.04 35.44 9.32
C GLY A 41 38.38 36.57 8.38
N GLU A 42 39.20 36.27 7.33
CA GLU A 42 39.70 37.23 6.36
C GLU A 42 38.98 37.13 5.01
N ALA A 43 38.79 38.30 4.37
CA ALA A 43 38.23 38.47 3.01
C ALA A 43 36.99 37.58 2.67
N ARG A 44 37.18 36.50 1.93
CA ARG A 44 36.06 35.63 1.46
C ARG A 44 35.56 34.62 2.49
N ALA A 45 36.26 34.41 3.61
CA ALA A 45 35.93 33.47 4.66
C ALA A 45 35.34 34.14 5.93
N LYS A 46 34.83 35.39 5.83
CA LYS A 46 34.22 36.11 6.94
C LYS A 46 32.93 35.42 7.43
N ARG A 47 32.92 35.12 8.72
CA ARG A 47 31.74 34.58 9.41
C ARG A 47 31.39 35.48 10.60
N LEU A 48 30.08 35.57 10.92
CA LEU A 48 29.63 36.25 12.13
C LEU A 48 29.49 35.20 13.24
N VAL A 49 30.05 35.49 14.41
CA VAL A 49 29.96 34.65 15.60
C VAL A 49 29.25 35.45 16.69
N GLY A 50 28.16 34.95 17.21
CA GLY A 50 27.43 35.49 18.35
C GLY A 50 27.69 34.64 19.59
N ILE A 51 27.86 35.26 20.74
CA ILE A 51 27.82 34.57 22.03
C ILE A 51 26.43 34.72 22.61
N PHE A 52 25.71 33.60 22.67
CA PHE A 52 24.40 33.51 23.30
C PHE A 52 24.57 33.04 24.75
N GLN A 53 23.87 33.65 25.66
CA GLN A 53 23.95 33.37 27.09
C GLN A 53 22.54 33.26 27.67
N ASP A 54 22.34 32.28 28.54
CA ASP A 54 21.19 32.16 29.46
C ASP A 54 21.65 31.91 30.90
N GLU A 55 20.73 31.56 31.79
CA GLU A 55 21.02 31.29 33.20
C GLU A 55 21.91 30.06 33.44
N THR A 56 22.01 29.18 32.46
CA THR A 56 22.68 27.88 32.57
C THR A 56 24.05 27.83 31.89
N GLY A 57 24.36 28.76 30.96
CA GLY A 57 25.66 28.79 30.28
C GLY A 57 25.71 29.65 29.03
N THR A 58 26.75 29.41 28.22
CA THR A 58 26.98 30.14 26.97
C THR A 58 27.12 29.17 25.78
N MET A 59 26.69 29.61 24.58
CA MET A 59 26.81 28.89 23.32
C MET A 59 27.24 29.82 22.20
N GLU A 60 28.01 29.29 21.22
CA GLU A 60 28.40 30.05 20.02
C GLU A 60 27.33 29.88 18.93
N LEU A 61 26.81 30.98 18.38
CA LEU A 61 25.97 31.07 17.21
C LEU A 61 26.81 31.47 16.02
N VAL A 62 26.78 30.72 14.90
CA VAL A 62 27.69 30.95 13.77
C VAL A 62 26.92 31.14 12.47
N TRP A 63 27.17 32.25 11.76
CA TRP A 63 26.61 32.51 10.42
C TRP A 63 27.74 32.66 9.40
N PHE A 64 27.75 31.82 8.39
CA PHE A 64 28.78 31.80 7.34
C PHE A 64 28.45 32.73 6.17
N LYS A 65 27.21 33.21 6.04
CA LYS A 65 26.75 34.11 4.97
C LYS A 65 25.99 35.31 5.56
N GLY A 66 26.04 36.45 4.92
CA GLY A 66 25.24 37.63 5.30
C GLY A 66 25.70 38.38 6.53
N ALA A 67 26.97 38.25 6.96
CA ALA A 67 27.50 38.79 8.20
C ALA A 67 27.22 40.31 8.40
N ARG A 68 27.30 41.12 7.36
CA ARG A 68 27.08 42.59 7.46
C ARG A 68 25.62 42.93 7.77
N TRP A 69 24.67 42.27 7.09
CA TRP A 69 23.25 42.51 7.30
C TRP A 69 22.78 41.93 8.62
N LEU A 70 23.20 40.71 8.97
CA LEU A 70 22.84 40.05 10.21
C LEU A 70 23.33 40.83 11.43
N LYS A 71 24.50 41.41 11.38
CA LYS A 71 25.03 42.21 12.50
C LYS A 71 24.15 43.39 12.88
N SER A 72 23.46 44.01 11.91
CA SER A 72 22.56 45.15 12.17
C SER A 72 21.12 44.70 12.51
N SER A 73 20.73 43.45 12.17
CA SER A 73 19.37 42.96 12.38
C SER A 73 19.21 42.06 13.62
N LEU A 74 20.30 41.54 14.18
CA LEU A 74 20.24 40.68 15.36
C LEU A 74 20.05 41.49 16.66
N PRO A 75 19.20 41.01 17.59
CA PRO A 75 18.92 41.68 18.87
C PRO A 75 20.08 41.51 19.83
N LEU A 76 21.01 42.47 19.83
CA LEU A 76 22.15 42.49 20.75
C LEU A 76 21.69 43.04 22.12
N ASN A 77 22.05 42.33 23.21
CA ASN A 77 21.72 42.64 24.57
C ASN A 77 20.20 42.75 24.85
N LYS A 78 19.40 42.08 24.05
CA LYS A 78 17.94 41.97 24.25
C LYS A 78 17.51 40.50 24.38
N PRO A 79 16.45 40.22 25.15
CA PRO A 79 15.90 38.88 25.22
C PRO A 79 15.50 38.35 23.83
N CYS A 80 15.97 37.18 23.48
CA CYS A 80 15.67 36.57 22.20
C CYS A 80 15.47 35.05 22.31
N LEU A 81 14.72 34.51 21.36
CA LEU A 81 14.63 33.09 21.10
C LEU A 81 15.58 32.71 19.99
N VAL A 82 16.34 31.65 20.24
CA VAL A 82 17.29 31.09 19.25
C VAL A 82 16.83 29.66 18.93
N TYR A 83 16.62 29.38 17.65
CA TYR A 83 16.22 28.08 17.17
C TYR A 83 17.22 27.52 16.17
N GLY A 84 17.61 26.27 16.34
CA GLY A 84 18.51 25.57 15.44
C GLY A 84 18.99 24.24 16.00
N LYS A 85 19.88 23.58 15.24
CA LYS A 85 20.47 22.30 15.64
C LYS A 85 21.81 22.54 16.32
N PRO A 86 21.96 22.20 17.61
CA PRO A 86 23.24 22.31 18.28
C PRO A 86 24.20 21.23 17.76
N THR A 87 25.47 21.59 17.63
CA THR A 87 26.56 20.69 17.29
C THR A 87 27.72 20.92 18.26
N GLU A 88 28.40 19.84 18.62
CA GLU A 88 29.57 19.93 19.48
C GLU A 88 30.85 20.01 18.62
N PHE A 89 31.67 21.00 18.86
CA PHE A 89 32.98 21.16 18.21
C PHE A 89 34.05 21.54 19.24
N LYS A 90 35.08 20.70 19.38
CA LYS A 90 36.17 20.88 20.36
C LYS A 90 35.71 21.13 21.80
N GLY A 91 34.70 20.37 22.24
CA GLY A 91 34.17 20.45 23.59
C GLY A 91 33.28 21.66 23.88
N LYS A 92 32.91 22.45 22.83
CA LYS A 92 31.99 23.58 22.95
C LYS A 92 30.77 23.35 22.05
N PHE A 93 29.62 23.72 22.57
CA PHE A 93 28.40 23.70 21.77
C PHE A 93 28.31 24.93 20.87
N ASN A 94 27.96 24.72 19.62
CA ASN A 94 27.71 25.78 18.65
C ASN A 94 26.43 25.48 17.86
N MET A 95 25.85 26.51 17.27
CA MET A 95 24.69 26.41 16.42
C MET A 95 24.92 27.16 15.12
N ALA A 96 24.91 26.45 14.00
CA ALA A 96 25.14 27.01 12.68
C ALA A 96 23.86 27.56 12.06
N HIS A 97 23.88 28.79 11.57
CA HIS A 97 22.73 29.49 10.99
C HIS A 97 21.43 29.40 11.80
N PRO A 98 21.45 29.70 13.13
CA PRO A 98 20.24 29.68 13.90
C PRO A 98 19.27 30.78 13.44
N GLU A 99 17.98 30.49 13.60
CA GLU A 99 16.95 31.53 13.53
C GLU A 99 16.90 32.27 14.87
N VAL A 100 16.89 33.60 14.83
CA VAL A 100 16.85 34.44 16.01
C VAL A 100 15.66 35.40 15.94
N GLU A 101 14.87 35.46 17.01
CA GLU A 101 13.71 36.34 17.12
C GLU A 101 13.76 37.12 18.43
N GLU A 102 13.60 38.45 18.37
CA GLU A 102 13.48 39.30 19.57
C GLU A 102 12.17 39.02 20.27
N ILE A 103 12.23 38.86 21.59
CA ILE A 103 11.03 38.67 22.43
C ILE A 103 10.48 40.03 22.79
N GLU A 104 9.36 40.42 22.20
CA GLU A 104 8.62 41.60 22.65
C GLU A 104 8.02 41.38 24.06
N SER A 105 8.08 42.40 24.90
CA SER A 105 7.65 42.34 26.33
C SER A 105 6.20 41.88 26.50
N SER A 106 5.33 42.11 25.52
CA SER A 106 3.95 41.65 25.48
C SER A 106 3.76 40.14 25.27
N ARG A 107 4.79 39.45 24.72
CA ARG A 107 4.77 38.00 24.47
C ARG A 107 5.40 37.16 25.58
N MET A 108 6.07 37.76 26.54
CA MET A 108 6.63 37.04 27.70
C MET A 108 5.55 36.38 28.57
N ALA A 109 4.34 36.94 28.59
CA ALA A 109 3.21 36.44 29.39
C ALA A 109 2.40 35.31 28.72
N ALA A 110 2.47 35.20 27.40
CA ALA A 110 1.79 34.15 26.64
C ALA A 110 2.82 33.08 26.23
N GLY A 111 3.05 32.09 27.08
CA GLY A 111 4.04 31.03 26.88
C GLY A 111 4.35 30.66 25.43
N VAL A 112 5.58 30.25 25.16
CA VAL A 112 6.13 29.96 23.84
C VAL A 112 5.16 29.11 22.99
N GLY A 113 4.46 29.75 22.03
CA GLY A 113 3.46 29.11 21.21
C GLY A 113 4.05 28.26 20.08
N LEU A 114 3.26 27.32 19.58
CA LEU A 114 3.58 26.57 18.36
C LEU A 114 3.60 27.53 17.16
N LYS A 115 4.63 27.41 16.32
CA LYS A 115 4.81 28.27 15.14
C LYS A 115 4.77 27.40 13.87
N PRO A 116 3.99 27.77 12.85
CA PRO A 116 3.97 27.04 11.59
C PRO A 116 5.26 27.27 10.81
N VAL A 117 5.77 26.22 10.17
CA VAL A 117 6.91 26.27 9.26
C VAL A 117 6.43 26.05 7.84
N TYR A 118 6.63 27.03 6.97
CA TYR A 118 6.28 26.98 5.56
C TYR A 118 7.51 26.61 4.73
N SER A 119 7.32 25.72 3.76
CA SER A 119 8.38 25.39 2.81
C SER A 119 8.68 26.59 1.92
N THR A 120 9.97 26.94 1.82
CA THR A 120 10.46 28.01 0.95
C THR A 120 11.55 27.48 0.03
N THR A 121 11.65 28.05 -1.18
CA THR A 121 12.76 27.81 -2.06
C THR A 121 13.85 28.84 -1.81
N GLU A 122 15.10 28.54 -2.19
CA GLU A 122 16.20 29.50 -2.08
C GLU A 122 15.88 30.81 -2.81
N LYS A 123 15.21 30.72 -3.97
CA LYS A 123 14.79 31.90 -4.76
C LYS A 123 13.73 32.74 -4.02
N MET A 124 12.80 32.14 -3.28
CA MET A 124 11.83 32.86 -2.45
C MET A 124 12.49 33.53 -1.26
N SER A 125 13.35 32.82 -0.56
CA SER A 125 14.08 33.35 0.60
C SER A 125 14.98 34.54 0.21
N ASN A 126 15.67 34.46 -0.93
CA ASN A 126 16.48 35.54 -1.45
C ASN A 126 15.67 36.80 -1.85
N ARG A 127 14.35 36.66 -2.09
CA ARG A 127 13.41 37.76 -2.35
C ARG A 127 12.66 38.23 -1.09
N GLY A 128 13.07 37.79 0.10
CA GLY A 128 12.45 38.16 1.37
C GLY A 128 11.21 37.36 1.76
N LEU A 129 10.77 36.36 0.94
CA LEU A 129 9.63 35.49 1.23
C LEU A 129 10.12 34.26 2.03
N ASN A 130 10.46 34.47 3.28
CA ASN A 130 10.80 33.38 4.21
C ASN A 130 9.56 32.84 4.94
N SER A 131 9.71 31.75 5.70
CA SER A 131 8.62 31.10 6.42
C SER A 131 7.87 32.06 7.35
N ASN A 132 8.55 32.98 8.01
CA ASN A 132 7.94 33.96 8.93
C ASN A 132 7.05 34.96 8.18
N VAL A 133 7.50 35.46 7.02
CA VAL A 133 6.71 36.40 6.20
C VAL A 133 5.47 35.69 5.67
N ILE A 134 5.61 34.46 5.16
CA ILE A 134 4.47 33.67 4.70
C ILE A 134 3.50 33.44 5.84
N GLY A 135 3.96 33.11 7.05
CA GLY A 135 3.15 32.92 8.23
C GLY A 135 2.31 34.16 8.60
N LYS A 136 2.92 35.35 8.57
CA LYS A 136 2.23 36.63 8.84
C LYS A 136 1.14 36.89 7.78
N LEU A 137 1.47 36.73 6.51
CA LEU A 137 0.50 36.92 5.42
C LEU A 137 -0.66 35.93 5.51
N THR A 138 -0.38 34.67 5.82
CA THR A 138 -1.41 33.63 5.95
C THR A 138 -2.33 33.92 7.15
N LEU A 139 -1.77 34.35 8.27
CA LEU A 139 -2.56 34.71 9.44
C LEU A 139 -3.48 35.92 9.15
N GLN A 140 -2.93 36.98 8.58
CA GLN A 140 -3.70 38.14 8.18
C GLN A 140 -4.86 37.76 7.23
N LEU A 141 -4.56 36.97 6.21
CA LEU A 141 -5.59 36.44 5.29
C LEU A 141 -6.66 35.65 6.03
N CYS A 142 -6.27 34.75 6.94
CA CYS A 142 -7.24 33.96 7.73
C CYS A 142 -8.15 34.85 8.58
N GLU A 143 -7.63 35.92 9.16
CA GLU A 143 -8.42 36.87 9.94
C GLU A 143 -9.38 37.67 9.07
N GLU A 144 -8.94 38.17 7.91
CA GLU A 144 -9.77 38.94 6.96
C GLU A 144 -10.93 38.10 6.40
N VAL A 145 -10.66 36.84 5.99
CA VAL A 145 -11.69 36.00 5.35
C VAL A 145 -12.45 35.10 6.32
N ARG A 146 -12.21 35.18 7.64
CA ARG A 146 -12.76 34.27 8.65
C ARG A 146 -14.29 34.13 8.56
N HIS A 147 -14.98 35.22 8.31
CA HIS A 147 -16.45 35.29 8.23
C HIS A 147 -17.00 34.83 6.87
N GLU A 148 -16.14 34.75 5.85
CA GLU A 148 -16.49 34.33 4.50
C GLU A 148 -16.22 32.83 4.25
N ILE A 149 -15.55 32.17 5.20
CA ILE A 149 -15.25 30.75 5.08
C ILE A 149 -16.53 29.92 5.28
N PRO A 150 -17.08 29.29 4.25
CA PRO A 150 -18.31 28.52 4.39
C PRO A 150 -18.08 27.25 5.18
N GLU A 151 -19.05 26.91 6.03
CA GLU A 151 -19.11 25.60 6.64
C GLU A 151 -19.59 24.59 5.61
N VAL A 152 -18.92 23.43 5.55
CA VAL A 152 -19.20 22.40 4.53
C VAL A 152 -19.75 21.10 5.13
N LEU A 153 -19.74 21.01 6.46
CA LEU A 153 -20.38 19.91 7.18
C LEU A 153 -21.70 20.37 7.79
N PRO A 154 -22.73 19.52 7.80
CA PRO A 154 -23.98 19.79 8.52
C PRO A 154 -23.73 20.00 10.02
N GLN A 155 -24.55 20.88 10.61
CA GLN A 155 -24.45 21.20 12.04
C GLN A 155 -24.62 19.97 12.94
N GLU A 156 -25.45 19.03 12.54
CA GLU A 156 -25.67 17.75 13.23
C GLU A 156 -24.37 16.95 13.37
N LEU A 157 -23.59 16.85 12.29
CA LEU A 157 -22.30 16.15 12.32
C LEU A 157 -21.27 16.90 13.18
N ILE A 158 -21.25 18.22 13.12
CA ILE A 158 -20.35 19.06 13.93
C ILE A 158 -20.61 18.84 15.42
N GLN A 159 -21.88 18.85 15.83
CA GLN A 159 -22.28 18.66 17.22
C GLN A 159 -22.06 17.22 17.69
N GLN A 160 -22.49 16.24 16.91
CA GLN A 160 -22.37 14.81 17.22
C GLN A 160 -20.91 14.37 17.43
N TYR A 161 -20.00 14.84 16.58
CA TYR A 161 -18.59 14.47 16.64
C TYR A 161 -17.71 15.50 17.36
N LYS A 162 -18.33 16.52 18.00
CA LYS A 162 -17.66 17.59 18.74
C LYS A 162 -16.51 18.22 17.95
N LEU A 163 -16.80 18.57 16.70
CA LEU A 163 -15.85 19.22 15.81
C LEU A 163 -15.92 20.75 15.99
N ILE A 164 -14.79 21.43 15.81
CA ILE A 164 -14.77 22.89 15.70
C ILE A 164 -15.21 23.31 14.28
N SER A 165 -15.61 24.57 14.11
CA SER A 165 -15.98 25.10 12.79
C SER A 165 -14.80 25.08 11.81
N ARG A 166 -15.08 25.06 10.52
CA ARG A 166 -14.05 25.10 9.47
C ARG A 166 -13.18 26.34 9.56
N ALA A 167 -13.80 27.51 9.78
CA ALA A 167 -13.08 28.77 9.95
C ALA A 167 -12.11 28.73 11.15
N GLU A 168 -12.59 28.26 12.30
CA GLU A 168 -11.76 28.09 13.48
C GLU A 168 -10.61 27.11 13.23
N ALA A 169 -10.88 25.99 12.56
CA ALA A 169 -9.85 24.98 12.26
C ALA A 169 -8.73 25.55 11.37
N LEU A 170 -9.06 26.37 10.36
CA LEU A 170 -8.06 27.00 9.51
C LEU A 170 -7.21 28.02 10.26
N VAL A 171 -7.82 28.84 11.13
CA VAL A 171 -7.08 29.80 11.97
C VAL A 171 -6.14 29.05 12.92
N GLN A 172 -6.66 28.04 13.65
CA GLN A 172 -5.86 27.26 14.61
C GLN A 172 -4.78 26.39 13.97
N LEU A 173 -4.94 26.04 12.68
CA LEU A 173 -3.90 25.34 11.93
C LEU A 173 -2.69 26.25 11.66
N HIS A 174 -2.92 27.53 11.38
CA HIS A 174 -1.88 28.51 11.04
C HIS A 174 -1.39 29.35 12.23
N ALA A 175 -2.21 29.49 13.27
CA ALA A 175 -1.86 30.22 14.49
C ALA A 175 -2.48 29.52 15.72
N PRO A 176 -1.98 28.34 16.09
CA PRO A 176 -2.55 27.57 17.19
C PRO A 176 -2.34 28.27 18.52
N ALA A 177 -3.41 28.44 19.29
CA ALA A 177 -3.35 29.01 20.65
C ALA A 177 -2.57 28.07 21.58
N ASN A 178 -2.73 26.75 21.40
CA ASN A 178 -2.02 25.71 22.16
C ASN A 178 -2.03 24.39 21.35
N ALA A 179 -1.35 23.38 21.90
CA ALA A 179 -1.26 22.05 21.24
C ALA A 179 -2.63 21.37 21.11
N GLU A 180 -3.52 21.53 22.06
CA GLU A 180 -4.87 20.96 22.04
C GLU A 180 -5.70 21.56 20.89
N LYS A 181 -5.71 22.89 20.76
CA LYS A 181 -6.40 23.59 19.66
C LYS A 181 -5.87 23.19 18.29
N LEU A 182 -4.56 23.01 18.17
CA LEU A 182 -3.95 22.48 16.94
C LEU A 182 -4.48 21.10 16.61
N GLU A 183 -4.57 20.21 17.61
CA GLU A 183 -5.03 18.84 17.37
C GLU A 183 -6.54 18.81 17.04
N GLN A 184 -7.34 19.66 17.67
CA GLN A 184 -8.75 19.85 17.28
C GLN A 184 -8.88 20.33 15.82
N ALA A 185 -8.05 21.28 15.41
CA ALA A 185 -8.02 21.78 14.03
C ALA A 185 -7.62 20.69 13.02
N ARG A 186 -6.57 19.93 13.31
CA ARG A 186 -6.15 18.79 12.49
C ARG A 186 -7.24 17.74 12.38
N ARG A 187 -7.85 17.35 13.52
CA ARG A 187 -8.93 16.39 13.56
C ARG A 187 -10.10 16.83 12.69
N ARG A 188 -10.49 18.11 12.77
CA ARG A 188 -11.58 18.67 11.95
C ARG A 188 -11.28 18.59 10.45
N LEU A 189 -10.10 19.05 10.02
CA LEU A 189 -9.74 19.10 8.60
C LEU A 189 -9.45 17.72 8.02
N LYS A 190 -8.87 16.80 8.80
CA LYS A 190 -8.70 15.40 8.40
C LYS A 190 -10.04 14.70 8.21
N PHE A 191 -10.96 14.87 9.16
CA PHE A 191 -12.30 14.30 9.07
C PHE A 191 -13.03 14.81 7.83
N GLU A 192 -13.01 16.13 7.59
CA GLU A 192 -13.60 16.75 6.40
C GLU A 192 -13.06 16.12 5.11
N GLU A 193 -11.74 16.06 4.98
CA GLU A 193 -11.09 15.51 3.80
C GLU A 193 -11.47 14.05 3.56
N LEU A 194 -11.46 13.22 4.60
CA LEU A 194 -11.83 11.81 4.53
C LEU A 194 -13.33 11.60 4.27
N PHE A 195 -14.19 12.41 4.87
CA PHE A 195 -15.64 12.32 4.67
C PHE A 195 -16.04 12.62 3.23
N PHE A 196 -15.54 13.73 2.66
CA PHE A 196 -15.82 14.06 1.26
C PHE A 196 -15.22 13.03 0.29
N LEU A 197 -14.09 12.46 0.63
CA LEU A 197 -13.52 11.36 -0.12
C LEU A 197 -14.47 10.15 -0.15
N GLN A 198 -14.94 9.72 1.03
CA GLN A 198 -15.84 8.56 1.13
C GLN A 198 -17.19 8.82 0.45
N LEU A 199 -17.73 10.04 0.55
CA LEU A 199 -18.94 10.42 -0.17
C LEU A 199 -18.78 10.31 -1.68
N GLN A 200 -17.68 10.79 -2.26
CA GLN A 200 -17.42 10.67 -3.71
C GLN A 200 -17.34 9.18 -4.14
N VAL A 201 -16.63 8.37 -3.37
CA VAL A 201 -16.50 6.94 -3.63
C VAL A 201 -17.86 6.23 -3.58
N LEU A 202 -18.65 6.50 -2.52
CA LEU A 202 -19.96 5.88 -2.34
C LEU A 202 -20.99 6.37 -3.38
N GLN A 203 -20.97 7.66 -3.75
CA GLN A 203 -21.84 8.17 -4.84
C GLN A 203 -21.52 7.50 -6.18
N THR A 204 -20.24 7.33 -6.51
CA THR A 204 -19.85 6.63 -7.74
C THR A 204 -20.35 5.20 -7.74
N LYS A 205 -20.27 4.52 -6.57
CA LYS A 205 -20.79 3.16 -6.39
C LYS A 205 -22.31 3.12 -6.55
N LEU A 206 -23.06 4.03 -5.91
CA LEU A 206 -24.51 4.09 -6.00
C LEU A 206 -24.97 4.34 -7.44
N ALA A 207 -24.35 5.30 -8.15
CA ALA A 207 -24.67 5.55 -9.55
C ALA A 207 -24.45 4.29 -10.42
N GLY A 208 -23.34 3.60 -10.25
CA GLY A 208 -23.05 2.35 -10.95
C GLY A 208 -24.04 1.22 -10.60
N THR A 209 -24.50 1.15 -9.36
CA THR A 209 -25.44 0.09 -8.90
C THR A 209 -26.85 0.32 -9.42
N VAL A 210 -27.30 1.59 -9.47
CA VAL A 210 -28.67 1.93 -9.95
C VAL A 210 -28.80 1.75 -11.46
N GLU A 211 -27.72 1.97 -12.23
CA GLU A 211 -27.75 1.88 -13.69
C GLU A 211 -27.56 0.44 -14.23
N GLN A 212 -27.08 -0.52 -13.42
CA GLN A 212 -26.69 -1.85 -13.91
C GLN A 212 -27.47 -2.96 -13.23
N ARG A 213 -28.63 -3.34 -13.82
CA ARG A 213 -29.26 -4.61 -13.50
C ARG A 213 -28.31 -5.74 -13.84
N GLY A 214 -28.09 -6.66 -12.90
CA GLY A 214 -27.27 -7.86 -13.07
C GLY A 214 -28.10 -9.11 -13.25
N VAL A 215 -27.44 -10.21 -13.58
CA VAL A 215 -28.05 -11.54 -13.55
C VAL A 215 -28.40 -11.94 -12.11
N VAL A 216 -29.38 -12.81 -11.92
CA VAL A 216 -29.81 -13.28 -10.59
C VAL A 216 -29.57 -14.78 -10.46
N PHE A 217 -28.89 -15.20 -9.39
CA PHE A 217 -28.70 -16.59 -9.06
C PHE A 217 -29.66 -16.97 -7.92
N GLU A 218 -30.89 -17.34 -8.24
CA GLU A 218 -31.92 -17.61 -7.24
C GLU A 218 -31.69 -18.90 -6.47
N LYS A 219 -31.14 -19.93 -7.16
CA LYS A 219 -31.10 -21.30 -6.63
C LYS A 219 -29.71 -21.63 -6.06
N VAL A 220 -29.70 -22.35 -4.95
CA VAL A 220 -28.54 -23.14 -4.52
C VAL A 220 -28.84 -24.58 -4.97
N GLY A 221 -28.29 -24.95 -6.13
CA GLY A 221 -28.66 -26.19 -6.81
C GLY A 221 -27.88 -27.41 -6.35
N GLU A 222 -27.96 -28.45 -7.14
CA GLU A 222 -27.39 -29.76 -6.81
C GLU A 222 -25.86 -29.79 -6.90
N LEU A 223 -25.27 -29.10 -7.89
CA LEU A 223 -23.82 -29.06 -8.06
C LEU A 223 -23.15 -28.43 -6.86
N PHE A 224 -23.64 -27.25 -6.42
CA PHE A 224 -23.11 -26.58 -5.24
C PHE A 224 -23.25 -27.46 -3.99
N ASN A 225 -24.46 -28.03 -3.74
CA ASN A 225 -24.72 -28.83 -2.55
C ASN A 225 -23.90 -30.14 -2.54
N SER A 226 -23.81 -30.81 -3.69
CA SER A 226 -23.04 -32.06 -3.81
C SER A 226 -21.55 -31.78 -3.60
N PHE A 227 -20.99 -30.72 -4.23
CA PHE A 227 -19.61 -30.31 -4.01
C PHE A 227 -19.35 -30.03 -2.51
N TYR A 228 -20.16 -29.17 -1.90
CA TYR A 228 -19.98 -28.77 -0.50
C TYR A 228 -20.07 -29.95 0.48
N LYS A 229 -21.02 -30.89 0.27
CA LYS A 229 -21.27 -31.98 1.23
C LYS A 229 -20.40 -33.22 1.00
N LYS A 230 -19.98 -33.50 -0.25
CA LYS A 230 -19.38 -34.80 -0.61
C LYS A 230 -18.00 -34.73 -1.24
N HIS A 231 -17.68 -33.61 -1.92
CA HIS A 231 -16.49 -33.56 -2.77
C HIS A 231 -15.45 -32.52 -2.32
N LEU A 232 -15.73 -31.72 -1.28
CA LEU A 232 -14.71 -30.88 -0.66
C LEU A 232 -13.69 -31.76 0.06
N PRO A 233 -12.37 -31.64 -0.25
CA PRO A 233 -11.34 -32.45 0.38
C PRO A 233 -11.04 -32.04 1.82
N PHE A 234 -11.62 -30.96 2.33
CA PHE A 234 -11.46 -30.41 3.68
C PHE A 234 -12.68 -29.57 4.08
N GLU A 235 -12.83 -29.35 5.38
CA GLU A 235 -13.85 -28.43 5.86
C GLU A 235 -13.48 -26.97 5.60
N LEU A 236 -14.47 -26.15 5.19
CA LEU A 236 -14.27 -24.72 5.05
C LEU A 236 -14.07 -24.06 6.40
N THR A 237 -13.14 -23.09 6.45
CA THR A 237 -12.98 -22.22 7.61
C THR A 237 -14.19 -21.31 7.83
N GLY A 238 -14.30 -20.72 9.03
CA GLY A 238 -15.33 -19.74 9.33
C GLY A 238 -15.31 -18.56 8.38
N ALA A 239 -14.13 -18.06 8.05
CA ALA A 239 -13.94 -16.97 7.10
C ALA A 239 -14.39 -17.34 5.67
N GLN A 240 -14.05 -18.52 5.19
CA GLN A 240 -14.50 -18.98 3.87
C GLN A 240 -16.03 -19.11 3.80
N LYS A 241 -16.64 -19.70 4.82
CA LYS A 241 -18.12 -19.80 4.93
C LYS A 241 -18.79 -18.42 4.93
N ARG A 242 -18.21 -17.45 5.66
CA ARG A 242 -18.67 -16.05 5.68
C ARG A 242 -18.65 -15.43 4.29
N VAL A 243 -17.51 -15.55 3.58
CA VAL A 243 -17.33 -14.96 2.25
C VAL A 243 -18.27 -15.58 1.22
N VAL A 244 -18.46 -16.90 1.24
CA VAL A 244 -19.45 -17.58 0.38
C VAL A 244 -20.86 -17.06 0.64
N LYS A 245 -21.23 -16.83 1.91
CA LYS A 245 -22.53 -16.26 2.28
C LYS A 245 -22.67 -14.81 1.78
N GLU A 246 -21.63 -14.00 1.86
CA GLU A 246 -21.61 -12.63 1.32
C GLU A 246 -21.83 -12.62 -0.19
N ILE A 247 -21.10 -13.48 -0.94
CA ILE A 247 -21.28 -13.65 -2.39
C ILE A 247 -22.72 -14.07 -2.69
N ARG A 248 -23.24 -15.07 -1.97
CA ARG A 248 -24.64 -15.54 -2.15
C ARG A 248 -25.65 -14.42 -1.91
N THR A 249 -25.42 -13.58 -0.91
CA THR A 249 -26.30 -12.43 -0.62
C THR A 249 -26.30 -11.42 -1.76
N ASP A 250 -25.17 -11.20 -2.42
CA ASP A 250 -25.09 -10.22 -3.50
C ASP A 250 -25.74 -10.72 -4.80
N VAL A 251 -25.46 -11.97 -5.20
CA VAL A 251 -25.93 -12.51 -6.48
C VAL A 251 -27.44 -12.70 -6.58
N VAL A 252 -28.19 -12.56 -5.47
CA VAL A 252 -29.67 -12.61 -5.45
C VAL A 252 -30.32 -11.23 -5.52
N LYS A 253 -29.59 -10.13 -5.33
CA LYS A 253 -30.15 -8.78 -5.23
C LYS A 253 -30.63 -8.19 -6.56
N GLY A 254 -30.35 -8.84 -7.71
CA GLY A 254 -30.70 -8.35 -9.03
C GLY A 254 -29.80 -7.21 -9.54
N PHE A 255 -28.73 -6.90 -8.83
CA PHE A 255 -27.69 -5.96 -9.22
C PHE A 255 -26.39 -6.69 -9.52
N HIS A 256 -25.59 -6.12 -10.41
CA HIS A 256 -24.27 -6.62 -10.72
C HIS A 256 -23.36 -6.64 -9.48
N MET A 257 -22.90 -7.83 -9.07
CA MET A 257 -21.92 -7.96 -8.00
C MET A 257 -20.51 -7.62 -8.54
N ASN A 258 -19.81 -6.75 -7.86
CA ASN A 258 -18.40 -6.45 -8.12
C ASN A 258 -17.62 -6.55 -6.80
N ARG A 259 -17.01 -7.73 -6.54
CA ARG A 259 -16.46 -8.07 -5.22
C ARG A 259 -15.00 -8.49 -5.28
N LEU A 260 -14.20 -7.92 -4.38
CA LEU A 260 -12.80 -8.29 -4.13
C LEU A 260 -12.72 -9.27 -2.96
N VAL A 261 -12.24 -10.47 -3.22
CA VAL A 261 -11.87 -11.46 -2.19
C VAL A 261 -10.38 -11.39 -1.96
N GLN A 262 -9.99 -10.92 -0.81
CA GLN A 262 -8.59 -10.88 -0.41
C GLN A 262 -8.31 -11.85 0.74
N GLY A 263 -7.12 -12.40 0.74
CA GLY A 263 -6.65 -13.31 1.77
C GLY A 263 -5.24 -13.75 1.46
N ASP A 264 -4.57 -14.25 2.45
CA ASP A 264 -3.17 -14.67 2.32
C ASP A 264 -2.97 -15.78 1.26
N VAL A 265 -1.74 -16.00 0.86
CA VAL A 265 -1.39 -17.10 -0.05
C VAL A 265 -1.80 -18.43 0.60
N GLY A 266 -2.64 -19.21 -0.11
CA GLY A 266 -3.15 -20.49 0.40
C GLY A 266 -4.30 -20.39 1.41
N SER A 267 -4.97 -19.23 1.54
CA SER A 267 -6.20 -19.09 2.34
C SER A 267 -7.44 -19.75 1.72
N GLY A 268 -7.31 -20.36 0.53
CA GLY A 268 -8.39 -21.08 -0.14
C GLY A 268 -9.33 -20.21 -0.98
N LYS A 269 -8.89 -19.05 -1.46
CA LYS A 269 -9.65 -18.16 -2.35
C LYS A 269 -10.22 -18.91 -3.57
N THR A 270 -9.42 -19.80 -4.16
CA THR A 270 -9.84 -20.61 -5.33
C THR A 270 -11.07 -21.49 -5.04
N ILE A 271 -11.18 -22.06 -3.85
CA ILE A 271 -12.35 -22.86 -3.45
C ILE A 271 -13.58 -21.98 -3.31
N VAL A 272 -13.45 -20.80 -2.73
CA VAL A 272 -14.55 -19.83 -2.63
C VAL A 272 -15.02 -19.40 -4.02
N ALA A 273 -14.09 -19.14 -4.94
CA ALA A 273 -14.42 -18.82 -6.32
C ALA A 273 -15.10 -20.01 -7.04
N LEU A 274 -14.63 -21.23 -6.83
CA LEU A 274 -15.24 -22.44 -7.39
C LEU A 274 -16.68 -22.64 -6.92
N MET A 275 -16.95 -22.38 -5.64
CA MET A 275 -18.31 -22.43 -5.12
C MET A 275 -19.21 -21.36 -5.75
N ALA A 276 -18.69 -20.16 -6.04
CA ALA A 276 -19.44 -19.14 -6.78
C ALA A 276 -19.68 -19.54 -8.24
N ILE A 277 -18.72 -20.20 -8.90
CA ILE A 277 -18.87 -20.75 -10.25
C ILE A 277 -19.96 -21.82 -10.29
N LEU A 278 -19.99 -22.73 -9.32
CA LEU A 278 -21.03 -23.75 -9.23
C LEU A 278 -22.42 -23.15 -9.01
N LEU A 279 -22.53 -22.05 -8.24
CA LEU A 279 -23.79 -21.30 -8.14
C LEU A 279 -24.24 -20.75 -9.49
N ALA A 280 -23.32 -20.20 -10.30
CA ALA A 280 -23.65 -19.69 -11.62
C ALA A 280 -24.16 -20.82 -12.55
N ILE A 281 -23.46 -21.96 -12.55
CA ILE A 281 -23.82 -23.12 -13.39
C ILE A 281 -25.19 -23.71 -12.96
N ASP A 282 -25.44 -23.84 -11.66
CA ASP A 282 -26.74 -24.30 -11.13
C ASP A 282 -27.94 -23.42 -11.55
N ASN A 283 -27.65 -22.13 -11.86
CA ASN A 283 -28.65 -21.19 -12.36
C ASN A 283 -28.66 -21.06 -13.89
N GLY A 284 -27.97 -21.96 -14.62
CA GLY A 284 -27.97 -22.04 -16.07
C GLY A 284 -27.00 -21.10 -16.78
N TYR A 285 -26.20 -20.35 -16.04
CA TYR A 285 -25.21 -19.41 -16.59
C TYR A 285 -23.87 -20.07 -16.86
N GLN A 286 -23.09 -19.42 -17.72
CA GLN A 286 -21.69 -19.74 -17.95
C GLN A 286 -20.81 -18.94 -16.99
N ALA A 287 -19.64 -19.50 -16.65
CA ALA A 287 -18.62 -18.85 -15.85
C ALA A 287 -17.26 -18.91 -16.53
N CYS A 288 -16.43 -17.90 -16.27
CA CYS A 288 -15.01 -17.95 -16.66
C CYS A 288 -14.10 -17.57 -15.51
N LEU A 289 -12.89 -18.19 -15.49
CA LEU A 289 -11.81 -17.84 -14.58
C LEU A 289 -10.61 -17.34 -15.38
N MET A 290 -10.20 -16.11 -15.11
CA MET A 290 -9.05 -15.49 -15.76
C MET A 290 -7.84 -15.52 -14.84
N ALA A 291 -6.71 -16.01 -15.39
CA ALA A 291 -5.42 -16.00 -14.74
C ALA A 291 -4.44 -15.09 -15.52
N PRO A 292 -3.48 -14.44 -14.84
CA PRO A 292 -2.55 -13.50 -15.47
C PRO A 292 -1.51 -14.17 -16.38
N THR A 293 -1.23 -15.45 -16.17
CA THR A 293 -0.22 -16.21 -16.94
C THR A 293 -0.75 -17.57 -17.35
N GLU A 294 -0.18 -18.15 -18.42
CA GLU A 294 -0.54 -19.49 -18.89
C GLU A 294 -0.24 -20.57 -17.86
N ILE A 295 0.87 -20.45 -17.13
CA ILE A 295 1.24 -21.42 -16.09
C ILE A 295 0.15 -21.46 -15.01
N LEU A 296 -0.31 -20.29 -14.56
CA LEU A 296 -1.35 -20.22 -13.53
C LEU A 296 -2.70 -20.71 -14.07
N ALA A 297 -3.04 -20.42 -15.32
CA ALA A 297 -4.23 -20.92 -15.97
C ALA A 297 -4.21 -22.46 -16.07
N ASN A 298 -3.08 -23.06 -16.44
CA ASN A 298 -2.90 -24.52 -16.48
C ASN A 298 -3.06 -25.14 -15.07
N GLN A 299 -2.45 -24.55 -14.05
CA GLN A 299 -2.59 -25.05 -12.67
C GLN A 299 -4.03 -24.99 -12.16
N HIS A 300 -4.75 -23.89 -12.43
CA HIS A 300 -6.17 -23.80 -12.12
C HIS A 300 -6.98 -24.87 -12.88
N TYR A 301 -6.67 -25.06 -14.17
CA TYR A 301 -7.34 -26.06 -14.99
C TYR A 301 -7.15 -27.47 -14.43
N GLU A 302 -5.90 -27.89 -14.18
CA GLU A 302 -5.59 -29.21 -13.63
C GLU A 302 -6.27 -29.44 -12.26
N GLY A 303 -6.10 -28.49 -11.33
CA GLY A 303 -6.64 -28.63 -9.98
C GLY A 303 -8.15 -28.57 -9.92
N ILE A 304 -8.78 -27.68 -10.69
CA ILE A 304 -10.23 -27.53 -10.69
C ILE A 304 -10.91 -28.67 -11.45
N SER A 305 -10.34 -29.12 -12.58
CA SER A 305 -10.87 -30.25 -13.35
C SER A 305 -10.95 -31.51 -12.49
N GLN A 306 -9.89 -31.83 -11.72
CA GLN A 306 -9.89 -32.95 -10.78
C GLN A 306 -11.00 -32.84 -9.70
N LEU A 307 -11.23 -31.63 -9.19
CA LEU A 307 -12.28 -31.38 -8.18
C LEU A 307 -13.71 -31.51 -8.77
N LEU A 308 -13.90 -31.18 -10.04
CA LEU A 308 -15.19 -31.16 -10.71
C LEU A 308 -15.52 -32.44 -11.49
N GLU A 309 -14.54 -33.31 -11.72
CA GLU A 309 -14.73 -34.59 -12.41
C GLU A 309 -15.85 -35.44 -11.79
N PRO A 310 -15.95 -35.60 -10.45
CA PRO A 310 -17.02 -36.38 -9.82
C PRO A 310 -18.42 -35.77 -9.99
N LEU A 311 -18.50 -34.48 -10.36
CA LEU A 311 -19.76 -33.77 -10.61
C LEU A 311 -20.16 -33.76 -12.09
N GLY A 312 -19.31 -34.29 -12.98
CA GLY A 312 -19.55 -34.30 -14.42
C GLY A 312 -19.52 -32.90 -15.08
N VAL A 313 -18.93 -31.91 -14.44
CA VAL A 313 -18.80 -30.56 -14.98
C VAL A 313 -17.56 -30.46 -15.87
N ARG A 314 -17.79 -30.27 -17.16
CA ARG A 314 -16.73 -30.07 -18.14
C ARG A 314 -16.05 -28.71 -17.95
N VAL A 315 -14.72 -28.73 -17.85
CA VAL A 315 -13.86 -27.55 -17.76
C VAL A 315 -12.94 -27.53 -18.97
N GLU A 316 -12.74 -26.38 -19.59
CA GLU A 316 -11.83 -26.22 -20.72
C GLU A 316 -10.84 -25.09 -20.49
N LEU A 317 -9.72 -25.13 -21.22
CA LEU A 317 -8.63 -24.18 -21.10
C LEU A 317 -8.44 -23.40 -22.40
N LEU A 318 -8.36 -22.05 -22.30
CA LEU A 318 -8.05 -21.17 -23.43
C LEU A 318 -6.89 -20.23 -23.08
N THR A 319 -5.73 -20.51 -23.67
CA THR A 319 -4.51 -19.68 -23.55
C THR A 319 -3.99 -19.28 -24.94
N GLY A 320 -2.99 -18.40 -24.98
CA GLY A 320 -2.33 -17.99 -26.24
C GLY A 320 -1.71 -19.15 -27.00
N SER A 321 -1.19 -20.16 -26.31
CA SER A 321 -0.51 -21.34 -26.90
C SER A 321 -1.46 -22.38 -27.47
N VAL A 322 -2.77 -22.34 -27.18
CA VAL A 322 -3.75 -23.29 -27.75
C VAL A 322 -3.84 -23.13 -29.27
N LYS A 323 -3.57 -24.22 -30.01
CA LYS A 323 -3.58 -24.23 -31.48
C LYS A 323 -4.93 -23.81 -32.05
N LYS A 324 -4.95 -22.99 -33.12
CA LYS A 324 -6.18 -22.48 -33.77
C LYS A 324 -7.19 -23.58 -34.08
N LYS A 325 -6.72 -24.76 -34.53
CA LYS A 325 -7.59 -25.89 -34.89
C LYS A 325 -8.36 -26.46 -33.70
N SER A 326 -7.79 -26.42 -32.49
CA SER A 326 -8.43 -26.87 -31.25
C SER A 326 -9.36 -25.80 -30.64
N ARG A 327 -9.22 -24.52 -31.04
CA ARG A 327 -10.04 -23.43 -30.56
C ARG A 327 -11.45 -23.42 -31.16
N VAL A 328 -11.60 -23.89 -32.45
CA VAL A 328 -12.88 -23.79 -33.14
C VAL A 328 -14.01 -24.52 -32.43
N PRO A 329 -13.91 -25.84 -32.09
CA PRO A 329 -14.99 -26.54 -31.38
C PRO A 329 -15.27 -25.93 -29.99
N LEU A 330 -14.21 -25.47 -29.31
CA LEU A 330 -14.37 -24.83 -28.00
C LEU A 330 -15.15 -23.50 -28.10
N MET A 331 -14.94 -22.71 -29.16
CA MET A 331 -15.72 -21.48 -29.40
C MET A 331 -17.17 -21.78 -29.73
N GLU A 332 -17.43 -22.85 -30.49
CA GLU A 332 -18.78 -23.29 -30.82
C GLU A 332 -19.53 -23.75 -29.55
N ASP A 333 -18.89 -24.52 -28.67
CA ASP A 333 -19.45 -24.98 -27.40
C ASP A 333 -19.72 -23.81 -26.43
N LEU A 334 -18.87 -22.77 -26.42
CA LEU A 334 -19.12 -21.55 -25.65
C LEU A 334 -20.31 -20.77 -26.20
N LYS A 335 -20.38 -20.60 -27.51
CA LYS A 335 -21.43 -19.85 -28.18
C LYS A 335 -22.79 -20.56 -28.10
N SER A 336 -22.81 -21.90 -28.13
CA SER A 336 -24.04 -22.71 -27.94
C SER A 336 -24.48 -22.76 -26.47
N GLY A 337 -23.56 -22.50 -25.53
CA GLY A 337 -23.79 -22.62 -24.09
C GLY A 337 -23.66 -24.05 -23.56
N GLU A 338 -23.15 -24.99 -24.36
CA GLU A 338 -22.84 -26.36 -23.93
C GLU A 338 -21.67 -26.38 -22.94
N LEU A 339 -20.61 -25.62 -23.23
CA LEU A 339 -19.52 -25.41 -22.28
C LEU A 339 -19.91 -24.37 -21.23
N LYS A 340 -20.05 -24.82 -19.97
CA LYS A 340 -20.47 -23.97 -18.85
C LYS A 340 -19.33 -23.30 -18.12
N PHE A 341 -18.12 -23.86 -18.16
CA PHE A 341 -16.97 -23.31 -17.44
C PHE A 341 -15.69 -23.35 -18.26
N ILE A 342 -15.04 -22.19 -18.37
CA ILE A 342 -13.77 -22.03 -19.07
C ILE A 342 -12.76 -21.31 -18.20
N ILE A 343 -11.50 -21.76 -18.26
CA ILE A 343 -10.35 -21.13 -17.61
C ILE A 343 -9.44 -20.59 -18.72
N GLY A 344 -8.84 -19.42 -18.51
CA GLY A 344 -7.90 -18.91 -19.50
C GLY A 344 -7.15 -17.66 -19.07
N THR A 345 -6.41 -17.11 -20.02
CA THR A 345 -5.69 -15.86 -19.86
C THR A 345 -6.45 -14.70 -20.52
N HIS A 346 -5.73 -13.63 -20.91
CA HIS A 346 -6.28 -12.54 -21.72
C HIS A 346 -6.93 -13.01 -23.03
N ALA A 347 -6.67 -14.22 -23.49
CA ALA A 347 -7.34 -14.82 -24.64
C ALA A 347 -8.87 -14.85 -24.49
N LEU A 348 -9.40 -14.93 -23.25
CA LEU A 348 -10.84 -14.86 -22.98
C LEU A 348 -11.48 -13.50 -23.31
N ILE A 349 -10.67 -12.44 -23.40
CA ILE A 349 -11.14 -11.08 -23.71
C ILE A 349 -11.21 -10.84 -25.23
N GLU A 350 -10.53 -11.66 -26.04
CA GLU A 350 -10.49 -11.51 -27.48
C GLU A 350 -11.91 -11.43 -28.08
N PRO A 351 -12.18 -10.52 -29.04
CA PRO A 351 -13.53 -10.33 -29.61
C PRO A 351 -14.17 -11.60 -30.17
N VAL A 352 -13.35 -12.53 -30.63
CA VAL A 352 -13.80 -13.82 -31.22
C VAL A 352 -14.42 -14.77 -30.19
N VAL A 353 -14.16 -14.56 -28.89
CA VAL A 353 -14.75 -15.38 -27.82
C VAL A 353 -16.14 -14.86 -27.50
N GLU A 354 -17.16 -15.62 -27.83
CA GLU A 354 -18.56 -15.31 -27.57
C GLU A 354 -19.15 -16.31 -26.58
N PHE A 355 -19.90 -15.81 -25.60
CA PHE A 355 -20.63 -16.63 -24.63
C PHE A 355 -22.13 -16.58 -24.92
N ALA A 356 -22.83 -17.69 -24.75
CA ALA A 356 -24.27 -17.72 -24.84
C ALA A 356 -24.94 -16.97 -23.69
N ASN A 357 -24.47 -17.18 -22.47
CA ASN A 357 -25.08 -16.60 -21.26
C ASN A 357 -24.04 -16.50 -20.11
N LEU A 358 -23.07 -15.59 -20.25
CA LEU A 358 -22.05 -15.38 -19.21
C LEU A 358 -22.64 -14.71 -17.98
N GLY A 359 -22.63 -15.39 -16.83
CA GLY A 359 -23.16 -14.88 -15.57
C GLY A 359 -22.11 -14.53 -14.51
N LEU A 360 -20.93 -15.17 -14.55
CA LEU A 360 -19.87 -14.92 -13.57
C LEU A 360 -18.49 -14.87 -14.23
N VAL A 361 -17.74 -13.86 -13.86
CA VAL A 361 -16.31 -13.71 -14.20
C VAL A 361 -15.50 -13.73 -12.92
N VAL A 362 -14.56 -14.64 -12.81
CA VAL A 362 -13.56 -14.67 -11.73
C VAL A 362 -12.23 -14.18 -12.28
N ILE A 363 -11.58 -13.26 -11.60
CA ILE A 363 -10.27 -12.69 -12.00
C ILE A 363 -9.28 -12.96 -10.87
N ASP A 364 -8.22 -13.71 -11.16
CA ASP A 364 -7.16 -13.96 -10.19
C ASP A 364 -6.02 -12.94 -10.37
N GLU A 365 -5.44 -12.48 -9.26
CA GLU A 365 -4.33 -11.51 -9.18
C GLU A 365 -4.62 -10.18 -9.91
N GLN A 366 -5.61 -9.45 -9.40
CA GLN A 366 -6.16 -8.19 -9.98
C GLN A 366 -5.11 -7.17 -10.41
N HIS A 367 -4.02 -7.02 -9.66
CA HIS A 367 -3.01 -5.99 -9.93
C HIS A 367 -2.37 -6.08 -11.33
N ARG A 368 -2.59 -7.17 -12.04
CA ARG A 368 -2.11 -7.42 -13.41
C ARG A 368 -3.16 -7.18 -14.49
N PHE A 369 -4.41 -6.85 -14.11
CA PHE A 369 -5.51 -6.58 -15.06
C PHE A 369 -5.99 -5.13 -14.94
N GLY A 370 -5.95 -4.38 -16.05
CA GLY A 370 -6.42 -2.99 -16.11
C GLY A 370 -7.95 -2.86 -16.10
N VAL A 371 -8.45 -1.66 -15.76
CA VAL A 371 -9.89 -1.31 -15.79
C VAL A 371 -10.50 -1.56 -17.17
N ALA A 372 -9.76 -1.26 -18.25
CA ALA A 372 -10.21 -1.46 -19.64
C ALA A 372 -10.48 -2.95 -19.97
N GLN A 373 -9.70 -3.87 -19.41
CA GLN A 373 -9.88 -5.30 -19.63
C GLN A 373 -11.13 -5.84 -18.92
N ARG A 374 -11.45 -5.35 -17.72
CA ARG A 374 -12.71 -5.66 -17.03
C ARG A 374 -13.91 -5.15 -17.81
N ALA A 375 -13.84 -3.92 -18.31
CA ALA A 375 -14.91 -3.33 -19.14
C ALA A 375 -15.16 -4.11 -20.45
N ALA A 376 -14.13 -4.74 -21.02
CA ALA A 376 -14.28 -5.58 -22.21
C ALA A 376 -15.06 -6.87 -21.92
N LEU A 377 -14.95 -7.44 -20.70
CA LEU A 377 -15.73 -8.60 -20.28
C LEU A 377 -17.23 -8.28 -20.07
N TRP A 378 -17.55 -7.08 -19.58
CA TRP A 378 -18.95 -6.66 -19.44
C TRP A 378 -19.69 -6.64 -20.78
N LYS A 379 -18.99 -6.29 -21.84
CA LYS A 379 -19.57 -6.23 -23.21
C LYS A 379 -19.84 -7.61 -23.83
N LYS A 380 -19.41 -8.71 -23.19
CA LYS A 380 -19.57 -10.08 -23.70
C LYS A 380 -20.87 -10.75 -23.27
N ALA A 381 -21.68 -10.09 -22.47
CA ALA A 381 -22.97 -10.58 -21.99
C ALA A 381 -24.07 -9.55 -22.24
N ALA A 382 -25.30 -10.01 -22.43
CA ALA A 382 -26.47 -9.15 -22.61
C ALA A 382 -26.80 -8.33 -21.34
N LEU A 383 -26.61 -8.93 -20.17
CA LEU A 383 -26.63 -8.27 -18.87
C LEU A 383 -25.23 -8.36 -18.25
N PRO A 384 -24.76 -7.34 -17.52
CA PRO A 384 -23.47 -7.37 -16.86
C PRO A 384 -23.30 -8.62 -15.99
N PRO A 385 -22.28 -9.46 -16.23
CA PRO A 385 -22.01 -10.63 -15.41
C PRO A 385 -21.50 -10.19 -14.04
N HIS A 386 -21.70 -10.97 -13.00
CA HIS A 386 -21.07 -10.77 -11.72
C HIS A 386 -19.54 -10.87 -11.86
N ILE A 387 -18.79 -10.02 -11.14
CA ILE A 387 -17.34 -10.05 -11.11
C ILE A 387 -16.85 -10.37 -9.71
N LEU A 388 -16.04 -11.40 -9.62
CA LEU A 388 -15.32 -11.81 -8.42
C LEU A 388 -13.84 -11.67 -8.66
N VAL A 389 -13.21 -10.73 -8.00
CA VAL A 389 -11.78 -10.49 -8.10
C VAL A 389 -11.07 -11.11 -6.91
N MET A 390 -9.97 -11.79 -7.15
CA MET A 390 -9.14 -12.38 -6.09
C MET A 390 -7.77 -11.72 -6.05
N THR A 391 -7.20 -11.58 -4.87
CA THR A 391 -5.79 -11.18 -4.70
C THR A 391 -5.15 -11.90 -3.52
N ALA A 392 -3.89 -12.32 -3.72
CA ALA A 392 -3.05 -12.87 -2.66
C ALA A 392 -2.19 -11.81 -1.97
N THR A 393 -2.22 -10.56 -2.43
CA THR A 393 -1.63 -9.43 -1.72
C THR A 393 -2.66 -8.89 -0.74
N PRO A 394 -2.49 -9.08 0.57
CA PRO A 394 -3.33 -8.39 1.53
C PRO A 394 -3.15 -6.88 1.40
N ILE A 395 -4.26 -6.18 1.32
CA ILE A 395 -4.31 -4.71 1.31
C ILE A 395 -5.09 -4.33 2.57
N PRO A 396 -4.61 -3.39 3.38
CA PRO A 396 -5.38 -2.94 4.54
C PRO A 396 -6.82 -2.64 4.15
N ARG A 397 -7.79 -3.16 4.90
CA ARG A 397 -9.22 -3.13 4.55
C ARG A 397 -9.73 -1.74 4.22
N THR A 398 -9.34 -0.76 5.02
CA THR A 398 -9.70 0.65 4.84
C THR A 398 -9.16 1.24 3.55
N LEU A 399 -7.93 0.85 3.19
CA LEU A 399 -7.31 1.27 1.94
C LEU A 399 -7.97 0.60 0.74
N ALA A 400 -8.24 -0.70 0.81
CA ALA A 400 -8.93 -1.44 -0.23
C ALA A 400 -10.30 -0.83 -0.55
N MET A 401 -11.09 -0.51 0.48
CA MET A 401 -12.40 0.14 0.35
C MET A 401 -12.34 1.56 -0.22
N THR A 402 -11.19 2.21 -0.19
CA THR A 402 -11.02 3.58 -0.68
C THR A 402 -10.45 3.60 -2.10
N VAL A 403 -9.43 2.77 -2.35
CA VAL A 403 -8.75 2.68 -3.65
C VAL A 403 -9.60 1.94 -4.69
N TYR A 404 -10.30 0.91 -4.24
CA TYR A 404 -11.22 0.10 -5.08
C TYR A 404 -12.66 0.38 -4.68
N GLY A 405 -13.04 1.65 -4.65
CA GLY A 405 -14.35 2.09 -4.14
C GLY A 405 -15.56 1.53 -4.86
N ASP A 406 -15.38 1.01 -6.08
CA ASP A 406 -16.36 0.28 -6.87
C ASP A 406 -16.49 -1.20 -6.46
N LEU A 407 -15.57 -1.74 -5.64
CA LEU A 407 -15.59 -3.13 -5.18
C LEU A 407 -16.11 -3.27 -3.75
N ASP A 408 -16.94 -4.27 -3.50
CA ASP A 408 -17.18 -4.79 -2.18
C ASP A 408 -16.01 -5.67 -1.74
N VAL A 409 -15.56 -5.54 -0.49
CA VAL A 409 -14.38 -6.25 -0.02
C VAL A 409 -14.76 -7.34 0.97
N SER A 410 -14.35 -8.57 0.65
CA SER A 410 -14.40 -9.75 1.54
C SER A 410 -13.00 -10.18 1.92
N ILE A 411 -12.81 -10.56 3.18
CA ILE A 411 -11.52 -10.98 3.72
C ILE A 411 -11.58 -12.42 4.20
N ILE A 412 -10.62 -13.24 3.74
CA ILE A 412 -10.35 -14.56 4.30
C ILE A 412 -9.15 -14.41 5.22
N ASP A 413 -9.43 -14.19 6.49
CA ASP A 413 -8.47 -13.95 7.58
C ASP A 413 -8.10 -15.22 8.37
N GLU A 414 -8.50 -16.38 7.86
CA GLU A 414 -8.17 -17.68 8.43
C GLU A 414 -7.44 -18.55 7.41
N LEU A 415 -6.44 -19.30 7.87
CA LEU A 415 -5.78 -20.32 7.07
C LEU A 415 -6.48 -21.68 7.24
N PRO A 416 -6.49 -22.53 6.18
CA PRO A 416 -7.02 -23.89 6.31
C PRO A 416 -6.32 -24.69 7.39
N PRO A 417 -7.03 -25.58 8.10
CA PRO A 417 -6.45 -26.41 9.16
C PRO A 417 -5.34 -27.33 8.61
N GLY A 418 -4.34 -27.61 9.44
CA GLY A 418 -3.21 -28.49 9.10
C GLY A 418 -2.02 -27.80 8.42
N ARG A 419 -2.12 -26.52 8.07
CA ARG A 419 -0.99 -25.77 7.53
C ARG A 419 -0.05 -25.31 8.64
N LYS A 420 1.24 -25.65 8.52
CA LYS A 420 2.28 -25.21 9.47
C LYS A 420 2.77 -23.81 9.07
N PRO A 421 2.98 -22.91 10.06
CA PRO A 421 3.60 -21.62 9.79
C PRO A 421 5.01 -21.81 9.20
N VAL A 422 5.35 -20.98 8.20
CA VAL A 422 6.71 -20.96 7.63
C VAL A 422 7.67 -20.34 8.65
N ASN A 423 8.70 -21.09 9.03
CA ASN A 423 9.77 -20.59 9.91
C ASN A 423 10.61 -19.58 9.13
N THR A 424 10.49 -18.29 9.47
CA THR A 424 11.21 -17.23 8.80
C THR A 424 12.43 -16.82 9.64
N GLN A 425 13.60 -16.81 9.02
CA GLN A 425 14.87 -16.44 9.64
C GLN A 425 15.54 -15.32 8.85
N TRP A 426 16.25 -14.45 9.54
CA TRP A 426 17.02 -13.38 8.94
C TRP A 426 18.50 -13.51 9.33
N HIS A 427 19.38 -13.55 8.35
CA HIS A 427 20.81 -13.71 8.51
C HIS A 427 21.61 -12.77 7.59
N THR A 428 22.86 -12.54 7.96
CA THR A 428 23.82 -11.84 7.09
C THR A 428 24.70 -12.84 6.33
N ASP A 429 25.49 -12.36 5.38
CA ASP A 429 26.41 -13.21 4.58
C ASP A 429 27.35 -14.09 5.41
N ALA A 430 27.65 -13.75 6.65
CA ALA A 430 28.42 -14.58 7.57
C ALA A 430 27.79 -15.97 7.82
N TYR A 431 26.48 -16.11 7.62
CA TYR A 431 25.75 -17.37 7.81
C TYR A 431 25.82 -18.31 6.59
N ARG A 432 26.41 -17.90 5.47
CA ARG A 432 26.33 -18.58 4.16
C ARG A 432 26.78 -20.04 4.18
N LEU A 433 27.84 -20.37 4.88
CA LEU A 433 28.30 -21.76 4.97
C LEU A 433 27.30 -22.65 5.73
N MET A 434 26.71 -22.16 6.80
CA MET A 434 25.66 -22.87 7.53
C MET A 434 24.39 -23.02 6.71
N LEU A 435 24.04 -22.02 5.92
CA LEU A 435 22.93 -22.09 4.98
C LEU A 435 23.14 -23.21 3.94
N PHE A 436 24.33 -23.33 3.36
CA PHE A 436 24.63 -24.41 2.40
C PHE A 436 24.52 -25.79 3.04
N GLU A 437 24.96 -25.94 4.29
CA GLU A 437 24.80 -27.19 5.00
C GLU A 437 23.35 -27.52 5.31
N PHE A 438 22.56 -26.53 5.72
CA PHE A 438 21.13 -26.66 5.92
C PHE A 438 20.43 -27.07 4.61
N ILE A 439 20.76 -26.46 3.48
CA ILE A 439 20.22 -26.83 2.15
C ILE A 439 20.55 -28.30 1.83
N ARG A 440 21.77 -28.77 2.09
CA ARG A 440 22.16 -30.18 1.86
C ARG A 440 21.31 -31.13 2.70
N GLN A 441 21.05 -30.79 3.95
CA GLN A 441 20.20 -31.61 4.85
C GLN A 441 18.77 -31.69 4.34
N GLU A 442 18.18 -30.56 3.89
CA GLU A 442 16.82 -30.52 3.35
C GLU A 442 16.70 -31.31 2.04
N ILE A 443 17.69 -31.21 1.16
CA ILE A 443 17.74 -32.01 -0.10
C ILE A 443 17.91 -33.50 0.23
N ALA A 444 18.70 -33.87 1.22
CA ALA A 444 18.86 -35.27 1.67
C ALA A 444 17.53 -35.86 2.18
N LEU A 445 16.63 -35.04 2.72
CA LEU A 445 15.27 -35.41 3.10
C LEU A 445 14.31 -35.49 1.90
N GLY A 446 14.81 -35.30 0.67
CA GLY A 446 14.02 -35.35 -0.56
C GLY A 446 13.26 -34.05 -0.87
N ARG A 447 13.57 -32.93 -0.20
CA ARG A 447 12.92 -31.64 -0.36
C ARG A 447 13.61 -30.79 -1.42
N GLN A 448 12.91 -29.76 -1.91
CA GLN A 448 13.42 -28.85 -2.93
C GLN A 448 13.54 -27.43 -2.38
N VAL A 449 14.44 -26.65 -2.98
CA VAL A 449 14.86 -25.32 -2.52
C VAL A 449 14.70 -24.28 -3.61
N TYR A 450 14.07 -23.15 -3.29
CA TYR A 450 14.09 -21.93 -4.07
C TYR A 450 15.19 -20.99 -3.58
N ILE A 451 15.94 -20.38 -4.50
CA ILE A 451 16.88 -19.29 -4.22
C ILE A 451 16.55 -18.14 -5.14
N VAL A 452 16.13 -17.02 -4.57
CA VAL A 452 15.61 -15.87 -5.31
C VAL A 452 16.54 -14.67 -5.17
N TYR A 453 16.92 -14.11 -6.32
CA TYR A 453 17.72 -12.89 -6.44
C TYR A 453 16.82 -11.69 -6.81
N PRO A 454 17.11 -10.47 -6.31
CA PRO A 454 16.34 -9.29 -6.67
C PRO A 454 16.56 -8.89 -8.12
N MET A 455 15.57 -8.23 -8.71
CA MET A 455 15.66 -7.55 -10.00
C MET A 455 15.52 -6.04 -9.76
N ILE A 456 16.44 -5.22 -10.29
CA ILE A 456 16.42 -3.76 -10.17
C ILE A 456 16.04 -3.17 -11.53
N GLU A 457 14.93 -2.43 -11.62
CA GLU A 457 14.43 -1.86 -12.88
C GLU A 457 15.41 -0.90 -13.57
N GLU A 458 16.28 -0.23 -12.80
CA GLU A 458 17.24 0.78 -13.32
C GLU A 458 18.55 0.19 -13.84
N SER A 459 18.85 -1.09 -13.59
CA SER A 459 20.15 -1.70 -13.89
C SER A 459 20.06 -3.15 -14.36
N GLU A 460 19.26 -3.40 -15.39
CA GLU A 460 19.04 -4.76 -15.94
C GLU A 460 20.33 -5.58 -16.18
N LYS A 461 21.44 -4.93 -16.55
CA LYS A 461 22.72 -5.62 -16.78
C LYS A 461 23.38 -6.13 -15.49
N MET A 462 23.24 -5.40 -14.39
CA MET A 462 23.80 -5.80 -13.08
C MET A 462 23.01 -6.94 -12.46
N ASP A 463 21.70 -6.91 -12.57
CA ASP A 463 20.81 -7.94 -11.97
C ASP A 463 21.04 -9.34 -12.58
N TYR A 464 21.27 -9.39 -13.89
CA TYR A 464 21.60 -10.65 -14.54
C TYR A 464 22.99 -11.14 -14.12
N LYS A 465 23.94 -10.24 -13.92
CA LYS A 465 25.24 -10.58 -13.41
C LYS A 465 25.12 -11.16 -12.00
N ASP A 466 24.39 -10.53 -11.11
CA ASP A 466 24.14 -11.00 -9.75
C ASP A 466 23.48 -12.40 -9.74
N LEU A 467 22.50 -12.64 -10.62
CA LEU A 467 21.86 -13.94 -10.78
C LEU A 467 22.85 -15.02 -11.27
N PHE A 468 23.64 -14.71 -12.30
CA PHE A 468 24.59 -15.68 -12.87
C PHE A 468 25.78 -15.93 -11.93
N ASP A 469 26.30 -14.89 -11.26
CA ASP A 469 27.34 -15.03 -10.21
C ASP A 469 26.79 -15.89 -9.06
N GLY A 470 25.53 -15.71 -8.68
CA GLY A 470 24.81 -16.54 -7.71
C GLY A 470 24.66 -17.98 -8.20
N TYR A 471 24.23 -18.19 -9.44
CA TYR A 471 24.12 -19.53 -10.02
C TYR A 471 25.48 -20.26 -10.07
N GLU A 472 26.55 -19.59 -10.46
CA GLU A 472 27.90 -20.14 -10.42
C GLU A 472 28.35 -20.50 -9.01
N SER A 473 28.06 -19.64 -8.03
CA SER A 473 28.34 -19.90 -6.62
C SER A 473 27.61 -21.14 -6.14
N MET A 474 26.33 -21.26 -6.48
CA MET A 474 25.53 -22.45 -6.16
C MET A 474 26.03 -23.71 -6.88
N SER A 475 26.39 -23.63 -8.14
CA SER A 475 26.93 -24.76 -8.92
C SER A 475 28.26 -25.28 -8.35
N ARG A 476 29.08 -24.38 -7.79
CA ARG A 476 30.31 -24.77 -7.07
C ARG A 476 30.01 -25.42 -5.72
N ALA A 477 29.02 -24.93 -4.99
CA ALA A 477 28.64 -25.48 -3.69
C ALA A 477 27.84 -26.79 -3.79
N PHE A 478 27.11 -26.97 -4.90
CA PHE A 478 26.23 -28.12 -5.19
C PHE A 478 26.56 -28.72 -6.57
N PRO A 479 27.70 -29.43 -6.70
CA PRO A 479 28.21 -29.90 -8.00
C PRO A 479 27.40 -31.09 -8.54
N SER A 480 27.21 -31.08 -9.87
CA SER A 480 26.71 -32.23 -10.64
C SER A 480 27.74 -33.40 -10.59
N PRO A 481 27.30 -34.68 -10.61
CA PRO A 481 25.93 -35.17 -10.80
C PRO A 481 25.13 -35.34 -9.51
N LYS A 482 25.68 -34.94 -8.36
CA LYS A 482 25.00 -35.12 -7.07
C LYS A 482 23.79 -34.20 -6.90
N TYR A 483 23.89 -32.99 -7.44
CA TYR A 483 22.81 -31.99 -7.39
C TYR A 483 22.56 -31.40 -8.78
N PHE A 484 21.31 -31.15 -9.09
CA PHE A 484 20.88 -30.49 -10.31
C PHE A 484 20.16 -29.19 -10.00
N ILE A 485 20.49 -28.14 -10.74
CA ILE A 485 20.00 -26.78 -10.50
C ILE A 485 19.29 -26.30 -11.75
N SER A 486 18.04 -25.88 -11.61
CA SER A 486 17.30 -25.12 -12.63
C SER A 486 17.53 -23.63 -12.45
N ILE A 487 17.55 -22.88 -13.56
CA ILE A 487 17.61 -21.42 -13.56
C ILE A 487 16.40 -20.84 -14.28
N VAL A 488 15.74 -19.83 -13.66
CA VAL A 488 14.55 -19.19 -14.24
C VAL A 488 14.62 -17.68 -14.09
N HIS A 489 14.52 -16.95 -15.20
CA HIS A 489 14.53 -15.49 -15.21
C HIS A 489 13.67 -14.87 -16.30
N GLY A 490 13.35 -13.58 -16.21
CA GLY A 490 12.39 -12.88 -17.06
C GLY A 490 12.75 -12.80 -18.55
N ARG A 491 14.04 -12.95 -18.92
CA ARG A 491 14.49 -12.91 -20.34
C ARG A 491 14.44 -14.26 -21.04
N MET A 492 14.16 -15.34 -20.33
CA MET A 492 14.01 -16.65 -20.97
C MET A 492 12.81 -16.65 -21.89
N LYS A 493 12.93 -17.36 -23.01
CA LYS A 493 11.76 -17.69 -23.83
C LYS A 493 10.77 -18.49 -23.00
N ALA A 494 9.50 -18.37 -23.31
CA ALA A 494 8.46 -19.07 -22.57
C ALA A 494 8.70 -20.60 -22.54
N GLU A 495 9.10 -21.16 -23.67
CA GLU A 495 9.38 -22.60 -23.81
C GLU A 495 10.53 -23.08 -22.90
N ASP A 496 11.62 -22.31 -22.82
CA ASP A 496 12.79 -22.65 -21.99
C ASP A 496 12.44 -22.54 -20.50
N ARG A 497 11.68 -21.50 -20.15
CA ARG A 497 11.19 -21.29 -18.79
C ARG A 497 10.25 -22.40 -18.34
N ASP A 498 9.33 -22.81 -19.20
CA ASP A 498 8.37 -23.88 -18.92
C ASP A 498 9.10 -25.22 -18.80
N PHE A 499 10.15 -25.45 -19.60
CA PHE A 499 11.01 -26.62 -19.47
C PHE A 499 11.70 -26.68 -18.11
N GLU A 500 12.40 -25.62 -17.69
CA GLU A 500 13.10 -25.56 -16.40
C GLU A 500 12.12 -25.70 -15.22
N MET A 501 10.97 -25.05 -15.28
CA MET A 501 9.91 -25.20 -14.29
C MET A 501 9.41 -26.64 -14.19
N LYS A 502 9.22 -27.32 -15.33
CA LYS A 502 8.79 -28.72 -15.39
C LYS A 502 9.84 -29.66 -14.77
N GLN A 503 11.13 -29.43 -15.05
CA GLN A 503 12.21 -30.20 -14.42
C GLN A 503 12.16 -30.13 -12.89
N PHE A 504 11.86 -28.92 -12.36
CA PHE A 504 11.74 -28.71 -10.93
C PHE A 504 10.47 -29.33 -10.35
N ILE A 505 9.32 -29.17 -10.98
CA ILE A 505 8.05 -29.80 -10.56
C ILE A 505 8.16 -31.33 -10.54
N GLU A 506 8.80 -31.94 -11.56
CA GLU A 506 9.03 -33.38 -11.68
C GLU A 506 10.15 -33.89 -10.74
N LYS A 507 10.71 -33.05 -9.85
CA LYS A 507 11.79 -33.36 -8.90
C LYS A 507 13.10 -33.79 -9.55
N LYS A 508 13.30 -33.50 -10.85
CA LYS A 508 14.56 -33.78 -11.55
C LYS A 508 15.67 -32.84 -11.13
N THR A 509 15.31 -31.63 -10.70
CA THR A 509 16.22 -30.66 -10.11
C THR A 509 15.84 -30.39 -8.65
N GLN A 510 16.81 -30.25 -7.77
CA GLN A 510 16.63 -30.05 -6.32
C GLN A 510 16.62 -28.57 -5.96
N ILE A 511 17.32 -27.76 -6.71
CA ILE A 511 17.47 -26.32 -6.44
C ILE A 511 16.96 -25.56 -7.67
N MET A 512 16.18 -24.52 -7.42
CA MET A 512 15.81 -23.55 -8.44
C MET A 512 16.37 -22.19 -8.08
N VAL A 513 17.23 -21.65 -8.93
CA VAL A 513 17.75 -20.28 -8.86
C VAL A 513 16.93 -19.39 -9.77
N ALA A 514 16.36 -18.32 -9.23
CA ALA A 514 15.48 -17.46 -10.03
C ALA A 514 15.51 -16.00 -9.63
N THR A 515 14.97 -15.16 -10.51
CA THR A 515 14.59 -13.78 -10.17
C THR A 515 13.13 -13.74 -9.66
N THR A 516 12.60 -12.53 -9.43
CA THR A 516 11.22 -12.29 -8.96
C THR A 516 10.11 -12.91 -9.83
N VAL A 517 10.44 -13.48 -10.99
CA VAL A 517 9.47 -14.17 -11.87
C VAL A 517 8.70 -15.29 -11.17
N ILE A 518 9.29 -15.86 -10.08
CA ILE A 518 8.62 -16.89 -9.25
C ILE A 518 7.46 -16.33 -8.40
N GLU A 519 7.33 -15.01 -8.27
CA GLU A 519 6.19 -14.41 -7.56
C GLU A 519 4.84 -14.88 -8.12
N VAL A 520 4.81 -15.37 -9.36
CA VAL A 520 3.59 -15.71 -10.07
C VAL A 520 3.36 -17.21 -10.16
N GLY A 521 2.49 -17.70 -9.29
CA GLY A 521 1.59 -18.80 -9.58
C GLY A 521 2.09 -20.24 -9.45
N VAL A 522 3.38 -20.55 -9.38
CA VAL A 522 3.80 -21.96 -9.42
C VAL A 522 3.68 -22.62 -8.05
N ASN A 523 2.89 -23.69 -7.98
CA ASN A 523 2.73 -24.51 -6.78
C ASN A 523 3.62 -25.74 -6.87
N VAL A 524 4.65 -25.80 -6.00
CA VAL A 524 5.50 -27.00 -5.85
C VAL A 524 5.43 -27.47 -4.40
N PRO A 525 4.54 -28.40 -4.07
CA PRO A 525 4.33 -28.83 -2.67
C PRO A 525 5.57 -29.37 -1.97
N ASN A 526 6.52 -29.91 -2.76
CA ASN A 526 7.79 -30.46 -2.27
C ASN A 526 8.86 -29.40 -1.96
N ALA A 527 8.68 -28.17 -2.41
CA ALA A 527 9.60 -27.08 -2.11
C ALA A 527 9.32 -26.53 -0.70
N SER A 528 10.20 -26.85 0.24
CA SER A 528 10.07 -26.50 1.66
C SER A 528 11.00 -25.36 2.08
N VAL A 529 12.00 -24.99 1.28
CA VAL A 529 12.96 -23.94 1.61
C VAL A 529 12.92 -22.82 0.57
N MET A 530 12.77 -21.59 1.05
CA MET A 530 12.88 -20.36 0.27
C MET A 530 14.07 -19.56 0.82
N VAL A 531 15.08 -19.34 0.00
CA VAL A 531 16.19 -18.44 0.30
C VAL A 531 16.00 -17.17 -0.54
N ILE A 532 16.01 -16.01 0.11
CA ILE A 532 15.90 -14.71 -0.57
C ILE A 532 17.21 -13.97 -0.37
N GLU A 533 17.97 -13.85 -1.45
CA GLU A 533 19.25 -13.15 -1.48
C GLU A 533 19.05 -11.64 -1.60
N SER A 534 19.90 -10.87 -0.91
CA SER A 534 19.79 -9.40 -0.84
C SER A 534 18.36 -8.95 -0.49
N ALA A 535 17.79 -9.56 0.56
CA ALA A 535 16.40 -9.35 0.96
C ALA A 535 16.08 -7.88 1.28
N GLU A 536 17.10 -7.07 1.60
CA GLU A 536 16.97 -5.63 1.80
C GLU A 536 16.50 -4.87 0.55
N ARG A 537 16.63 -5.45 -0.64
CA ARG A 537 16.21 -4.85 -1.91
C ARG A 537 14.74 -5.10 -2.24
N PHE A 538 14.08 -6.01 -1.51
CA PHE A 538 12.67 -6.34 -1.73
C PHE A 538 11.73 -5.49 -0.85
N GLY A 539 10.56 -5.20 -1.38
CA GLY A 539 9.43 -4.70 -0.59
C GLY A 539 8.83 -5.79 0.31
N LEU A 540 8.18 -5.39 1.42
CA LEU A 540 7.55 -6.34 2.34
C LEU A 540 6.50 -7.22 1.66
N SER A 541 5.68 -6.65 0.79
CA SER A 541 4.66 -7.39 0.04
C SER A 541 5.29 -8.46 -0.86
N GLN A 542 6.44 -8.18 -1.51
CA GLN A 542 7.16 -9.14 -2.34
C GLN A 542 7.76 -10.26 -1.49
N LEU A 543 8.42 -9.92 -0.38
CA LEU A 543 8.96 -10.90 0.57
C LEU A 543 7.87 -11.85 1.08
N HIS A 544 6.69 -11.30 1.39
CA HIS A 544 5.56 -12.09 1.85
C HIS A 544 5.02 -13.03 0.76
N GLN A 545 4.91 -12.57 -0.49
CA GLN A 545 4.51 -13.41 -1.62
C GLN A 545 5.51 -14.54 -1.88
N LEU A 546 6.82 -14.25 -1.85
CA LEU A 546 7.87 -15.24 -1.99
C LEU A 546 7.83 -16.27 -0.85
N ARG A 547 7.69 -15.82 0.40
CA ARG A 547 7.50 -16.72 1.55
C ARG A 547 6.31 -17.65 1.35
N GLY A 548 5.22 -17.15 0.78
CA GLY A 548 4.01 -17.93 0.51
C GLY A 548 4.17 -19.00 -0.59
N ARG A 549 5.31 -19.05 -1.30
CA ARG A 549 5.60 -20.10 -2.29
C ARG A 549 6.03 -21.41 -1.65
N VAL A 550 6.45 -21.38 -0.41
CA VAL A 550 6.71 -22.58 0.42
C VAL A 550 5.62 -22.74 1.49
N GLY A 551 5.61 -23.84 2.23
CA GLY A 551 4.60 -24.11 3.25
C GLY A 551 3.26 -24.59 2.68
N ARG A 552 3.27 -25.23 1.51
CA ARG A 552 2.07 -25.80 0.88
C ARG A 552 1.94 -27.32 1.07
N GLY A 553 3.00 -27.95 1.56
CA GLY A 553 3.03 -29.36 1.95
C GLY A 553 2.73 -29.56 3.44
N ALA A 554 2.70 -30.83 3.89
CA ALA A 554 2.53 -31.20 5.29
C ALA A 554 3.79 -30.97 6.14
N ASP A 555 4.94 -30.81 5.51
CA ASP A 555 6.24 -30.65 6.18
C ASP A 555 6.49 -29.22 6.65
N GLN A 556 7.38 -29.09 7.65
CA GLN A 556 7.86 -27.78 8.08
C GLN A 556 8.60 -27.09 6.93
N SER A 557 8.27 -25.81 6.68
CA SER A 557 8.92 -25.00 5.65
C SER A 557 9.65 -23.81 6.24
N TYR A 558 10.67 -23.37 5.52
CA TYR A 558 11.60 -22.34 5.97
C TYR A 558 11.73 -21.24 4.93
N CYS A 559 11.84 -19.99 5.42
CA CYS A 559 12.16 -18.83 4.61
C CYS A 559 13.38 -18.13 5.20
N VAL A 560 14.49 -18.11 4.49
CA VAL A 560 15.75 -17.53 4.94
C VAL A 560 16.00 -16.24 4.18
N LEU A 561 16.01 -15.12 4.90
CA LEU A 561 16.29 -13.78 4.37
C LEU A 561 17.78 -13.50 4.54
N MET A 562 18.50 -13.37 3.44
CA MET A 562 19.92 -13.03 3.43
C MET A 562 20.12 -11.55 3.12
N THR A 563 20.92 -10.86 3.94
CA THR A 563 21.15 -9.41 3.79
C THR A 563 22.63 -9.05 3.95
N GLY A 564 23.02 -7.89 3.43
CA GLY A 564 24.30 -7.29 3.71
C GLY A 564 24.43 -6.84 5.18
N HIS A 565 25.65 -6.40 5.57
CA HIS A 565 25.93 -5.99 6.96
C HIS A 565 25.39 -4.60 7.34
N LYS A 566 25.29 -3.68 6.38
CA LYS A 566 24.87 -2.29 6.63
C LYS A 566 23.43 -2.08 6.16
N LEU A 567 22.52 -1.96 7.10
CA LEU A 567 21.10 -1.77 6.83
C LEU A 567 20.60 -0.46 7.45
N SER A 568 19.70 0.22 6.75
CA SER A 568 18.91 1.33 7.31
C SER A 568 17.92 0.81 8.36
N ASP A 569 17.44 1.70 9.22
CA ASP A 569 16.48 1.33 10.27
C ASP A 569 15.17 0.84 9.66
N ASP A 570 14.71 1.43 8.56
CA ASP A 570 13.52 0.97 7.83
C ASP A 570 13.70 -0.45 7.27
N THR A 571 14.90 -0.78 6.79
CA THR A 571 15.21 -2.12 6.30
C THR A 571 15.25 -3.15 7.43
N LYS A 572 15.85 -2.80 8.58
CA LYS A 572 15.81 -3.66 9.77
C LYS A 572 14.37 -3.93 10.20
N LEU A 573 13.55 -2.89 10.28
CA LEU A 573 12.13 -3.03 10.64
C LEU A 573 11.39 -3.96 9.66
N ARG A 574 11.71 -3.91 8.35
CA ARG A 574 11.14 -4.83 7.35
C ARG A 574 11.53 -6.28 7.65
N MET A 575 12.82 -6.56 7.90
CA MET A 575 13.30 -7.91 8.20
C MET A 575 12.72 -8.44 9.51
N GLU A 576 12.73 -7.61 10.56
CA GLU A 576 12.13 -7.95 11.86
C GLU A 576 10.63 -8.25 11.74
N THR A 577 9.91 -7.47 10.93
CA THR A 577 8.48 -7.71 10.67
C THR A 577 8.26 -9.07 10.00
N MET A 578 9.05 -9.41 8.99
CA MET A 578 8.95 -10.69 8.29
C MET A 578 9.23 -11.90 9.20
N VAL A 579 10.15 -11.75 10.16
CA VAL A 579 10.48 -12.80 11.15
C VAL A 579 9.38 -12.91 12.21
N ARG A 580 8.85 -11.77 12.68
CA ARG A 580 7.90 -11.69 13.79
C ARG A 580 6.51 -12.22 13.44
N THR A 581 6.03 -11.92 12.23
CA THR A 581 4.64 -12.24 11.86
C THR A 581 4.54 -12.99 10.54
N THR A 582 3.55 -13.89 10.46
CA THR A 582 3.14 -14.56 9.23
C THR A 582 1.85 -13.94 8.65
N ASP A 583 1.20 -13.05 9.39
CA ASP A 583 -0.03 -12.38 8.96
C ASP A 583 0.27 -11.37 7.84
N GLY A 584 -0.25 -11.64 6.65
CA GLY A 584 -0.07 -10.79 5.49
C GLY A 584 -0.73 -9.41 5.63
N PHE A 585 -1.80 -9.27 6.42
CA PHE A 585 -2.44 -7.97 6.65
C PHE A 585 -1.57 -7.07 7.54
N GLU A 586 -0.98 -7.63 8.60
CA GLU A 586 -0.03 -6.92 9.45
C GLU A 586 1.21 -6.48 8.65
N ILE A 587 1.74 -7.36 7.79
CA ILE A 587 2.85 -7.05 6.89
C ILE A 587 2.49 -5.92 5.94
N ALA A 588 1.30 -5.95 5.36
CA ALA A 588 0.82 -4.89 4.46
C ALA A 588 0.65 -3.54 5.16
N GLU A 589 0.22 -3.53 6.43
CA GLU A 589 0.14 -2.31 7.23
C GLU A 589 1.52 -1.70 7.49
N VAL A 590 2.51 -2.52 7.82
CA VAL A 590 3.89 -2.06 8.01
C VAL A 590 4.49 -1.57 6.69
N ASP A 591 4.29 -2.29 5.58
CA ASP A 591 4.75 -1.89 4.24
C ASP A 591 4.18 -0.52 3.86
N LEU A 592 2.88 -0.32 4.07
CA LEU A 592 2.20 0.94 3.82
C LEU A 592 2.75 2.08 4.70
N ARG A 593 3.07 1.80 5.96
CA ARG A 593 3.65 2.77 6.90
C ARG A 593 5.04 3.22 6.47
N LEU A 594 5.87 2.29 5.99
CA LEU A 594 7.25 2.55 5.58
C LEU A 594 7.33 3.30 4.25
N ARG A 595 6.53 2.90 3.25
CA ARG A 595 6.49 3.56 1.94
C ARG A 595 5.87 4.95 1.99
N GLY A 596 4.99 5.19 2.96
CA GLY A 596 4.20 6.41 3.03
C GLY A 596 3.14 6.50 1.91
N PRO A 597 2.22 7.47 2.02
CA PRO A 597 1.10 7.60 1.08
C PRO A 597 1.51 8.06 -0.34
N GLY A 598 2.81 8.37 -0.59
CA GLY A 598 3.31 8.88 -1.87
C GLY A 598 3.43 7.85 -2.97
N ASP A 599 3.88 6.65 -2.64
CA ASP A 599 4.16 5.60 -3.62
C ASP A 599 2.92 4.82 -4.06
N LEU A 600 1.82 4.92 -3.30
CA LEU A 600 0.52 4.41 -3.73
C LEU A 600 -0.05 5.17 -4.94
N ALA A 601 0.44 6.37 -5.24
CA ALA A 601 0.04 7.14 -6.42
C ALA A 601 0.59 6.55 -7.74
N GLY A 602 1.64 5.74 -7.70
CA GLY A 602 2.17 5.01 -8.88
C GLY A 602 1.24 3.89 -9.37
N THR A 603 0.36 3.39 -8.49
CA THR A 603 -0.71 2.45 -8.83
C THR A 603 -2.06 3.14 -9.06
N ALA A 604 -2.09 4.47 -9.12
CA ALA A 604 -3.25 5.28 -9.44
C ALA A 604 -3.68 5.12 -10.92
N GLN A 605 -4.13 3.93 -11.27
CA GLN A 605 -4.92 3.68 -12.50
C GLN A 605 -6.27 4.41 -12.48
N SER A 606 -6.57 5.14 -11.42
CA SER A 606 -7.80 5.90 -11.26
C SER A 606 -7.49 7.21 -10.57
N GLY A 607 -7.01 8.24 -11.23
CA GLY A 607 -7.04 9.66 -10.87
C GLY A 607 -7.25 10.06 -9.37
N VAL A 608 -6.86 9.22 -8.40
CA VAL A 608 -7.31 9.22 -7.02
C VAL A 608 -6.25 9.86 -6.13
N LEU A 609 -6.62 11.02 -5.62
CA LEU A 609 -6.54 11.40 -4.22
C LEU A 609 -5.17 11.83 -3.72
N GLN A 610 -4.84 13.07 -4.03
CA GLN A 610 -3.88 13.80 -3.21
C GLN A 610 -4.58 14.30 -1.93
N LEU A 611 -4.49 13.52 -0.84
CA LEU A 611 -4.84 13.99 0.50
C LEU A 611 -3.86 15.09 0.92
N ARG A 612 -4.38 16.15 1.54
CA ARG A 612 -3.61 17.32 1.96
C ARG A 612 -3.10 17.21 3.38
N ILE A 613 -3.97 16.76 4.30
CA ILE A 613 -3.74 16.73 5.74
C ILE A 613 -3.88 15.30 6.26
N ALA A 614 -4.90 14.57 5.82
CA ALA A 614 -5.13 13.20 6.26
C ALA A 614 -4.09 12.24 5.68
N ASP A 615 -3.78 11.21 6.46
CA ASP A 615 -2.87 10.13 6.11
C ASP A 615 -3.64 8.81 6.13
N MET A 616 -3.69 8.11 4.98
CA MET A 616 -4.45 6.87 4.86
C MET A 616 -4.00 5.77 5.82
N VAL A 617 -2.76 5.83 6.30
CA VAL A 617 -2.18 4.85 7.22
C VAL A 617 -2.46 5.21 8.67
N LYS A 618 -2.17 6.48 9.02
CA LYS A 618 -2.27 6.95 10.42
C LYS A 618 -3.70 7.22 10.84
N ASP A 619 -4.56 7.57 9.88
CA ASP A 619 -5.93 8.00 10.12
C ASP A 619 -6.98 6.93 9.75
N GLN A 620 -6.61 5.63 9.75
CA GLN A 620 -7.48 4.50 9.36
C GLN A 620 -8.79 4.46 10.17
N GLN A 621 -8.73 4.66 11.47
CA GLN A 621 -9.93 4.67 12.32
C GLN A 621 -10.88 5.82 11.96
N MET A 622 -10.31 7.00 11.69
CA MET A 622 -11.09 8.18 11.25
C MET A 622 -11.68 7.95 9.86
N MET A 623 -10.95 7.31 8.96
CA MET A 623 -11.43 6.96 7.62
C MET A 623 -12.59 5.95 7.67
N ALA A 624 -12.51 4.92 8.53
CA ALA A 624 -13.59 3.97 8.74
C ALA A 624 -14.84 4.67 9.32
N ALA A 625 -14.67 5.54 10.30
CA ALA A 625 -15.76 6.34 10.84
C ALA A 625 -16.39 7.26 9.78
N ALA A 626 -15.57 7.99 9.03
CA ALA A 626 -16.03 8.86 7.94
C ALA A 626 -16.82 8.09 6.87
N ARG A 627 -16.42 6.85 6.56
CA ARG A 627 -17.15 5.98 5.62
C ARG A 627 -18.51 5.56 6.15
N ASN A 628 -18.58 5.13 7.42
CA ASN A 628 -19.86 4.74 8.03
C ASN A 628 -20.84 5.91 8.02
N ILE A 629 -20.38 7.10 8.45
CA ILE A 629 -21.19 8.32 8.46
C ILE A 629 -21.64 8.69 7.05
N ALA A 630 -20.75 8.64 6.07
CA ALA A 630 -21.08 8.95 4.68
C ALA A 630 -22.10 7.93 4.10
N ASN A 631 -21.99 6.66 4.50
CA ASN A 631 -22.94 5.62 4.07
C ASN A 631 -24.32 5.79 4.73
N GLU A 632 -24.36 6.08 6.03
CA GLU A 632 -25.60 6.40 6.75
C GLU A 632 -26.28 7.62 6.11
N TRP A 633 -25.53 8.69 5.86
CA TRP A 633 -26.04 9.90 5.23
C TRP A 633 -26.64 9.65 3.83
N LEU A 634 -25.92 8.89 2.99
CA LEU A 634 -26.41 8.54 1.65
C LEU A 634 -27.54 7.50 1.66
N THR A 635 -27.71 6.75 2.75
CA THR A 635 -28.86 5.84 2.92
C THR A 635 -30.13 6.64 3.23
N GLU A 636 -30.01 7.70 4.03
CA GLU A 636 -31.13 8.58 4.39
C GLU A 636 -31.46 9.59 3.26
N ASP A 637 -30.45 10.15 2.62
CA ASP A 637 -30.58 11.11 1.51
C ASP A 637 -29.68 10.76 0.31
N PRO A 638 -30.07 9.77 -0.52
CA PRO A 638 -29.25 9.27 -1.62
C PRO A 638 -28.86 10.33 -2.65
N ASN A 639 -29.70 11.32 -2.85
CA ASN A 639 -29.52 12.39 -3.83
C ASN A 639 -28.95 13.69 -3.23
N LEU A 640 -28.70 13.71 -1.93
CA LEU A 640 -28.32 14.91 -1.19
C LEU A 640 -29.25 16.10 -1.44
N SER A 641 -30.55 15.83 -1.46
CA SER A 641 -31.59 16.81 -1.83
C SER A 641 -32.16 17.58 -0.63
N SER A 642 -31.97 17.06 0.58
CA SER A 642 -32.42 17.68 1.82
C SER A 642 -31.72 19.03 2.09
N GLU A 643 -32.35 19.88 2.87
CA GLU A 643 -31.76 21.17 3.30
C GLU A 643 -30.49 20.96 4.12
N SER A 644 -30.45 19.97 5.00
CA SER A 644 -29.28 19.59 5.79
C SER A 644 -28.11 19.11 4.93
N SER A 645 -28.36 18.54 3.74
CA SER A 645 -27.34 18.10 2.77
C SER A 645 -26.79 19.23 1.88
N THR A 646 -27.35 20.44 1.94
CA THR A 646 -26.93 21.57 1.07
C THR A 646 -25.44 21.88 1.18
N PRO A 647 -24.82 22.01 2.36
CA PRO A 647 -23.38 22.28 2.48
C PRO A 647 -22.52 21.15 1.83
N ILE A 648 -22.93 19.91 1.97
CA ILE A 648 -22.26 18.74 1.40
C ILE A 648 -22.32 18.82 -0.12
N ARG A 649 -23.50 19.06 -0.68
CA ARG A 649 -23.73 19.12 -2.13
C ARG A 649 -22.91 20.23 -2.80
N GLU A 650 -22.89 21.41 -2.21
CA GLU A 650 -22.12 22.55 -2.71
C GLU A 650 -20.62 22.27 -2.75
N GLU A 651 -20.08 21.70 -1.67
CA GLU A 651 -18.65 21.36 -1.61
C GLU A 651 -18.30 20.23 -2.60
N LEU A 652 -19.15 19.21 -2.78
CA LEU A 652 -18.94 18.18 -3.79
C LEU A 652 -18.91 18.75 -5.20
N LEU A 653 -19.80 19.70 -5.54
CA LEU A 653 -19.80 20.41 -6.82
C LEU A 653 -18.52 21.22 -6.99
N ARG A 654 -18.06 21.91 -5.96
CA ARG A 654 -16.81 22.66 -5.97
C ARG A 654 -15.60 21.76 -6.22
N LEU A 655 -15.55 20.59 -5.59
CA LEU A 655 -14.48 19.61 -5.75
C LEU A 655 -14.48 19.00 -7.17
N LYS A 656 -15.66 18.78 -7.78
CA LYS A 656 -15.79 18.29 -9.17
C LYS A 656 -15.30 19.34 -10.18
N LYS A 657 -15.68 20.60 -10.04
CA LYS A 657 -15.20 21.70 -10.91
C LYS A 657 -13.67 21.83 -10.88
N LYS A 658 -13.07 21.73 -9.71
CA LYS A 658 -11.62 21.80 -9.54
C LYS A 658 -10.87 20.68 -10.26
N LYS A 659 -11.45 19.49 -10.41
CA LYS A 659 -10.86 18.39 -11.19
C LYS A 659 -10.93 18.64 -12.70
N SER A 660 -12.02 19.22 -13.21
CA SER A 660 -12.18 19.50 -14.64
C SER A 660 -11.23 20.60 -15.11
N ASP A 661 -10.95 21.62 -14.30
CA ASP A 661 -10.06 22.73 -14.66
C ASP A 661 -8.58 22.32 -14.77
N TRP A 662 -8.17 21.24 -14.10
CA TRP A 662 -6.79 20.71 -14.17
C TRP A 662 -6.60 19.66 -15.29
N SER A 663 -7.67 19.00 -15.73
CA SER A 663 -7.58 18.03 -16.83
C SER A 663 -7.46 18.69 -18.23
N GLY A 664 -7.65 20.01 -18.32
CA GLY A 664 -7.47 20.80 -19.55
C GLY A 664 -6.09 21.43 -19.71
N ILE A 665 -5.16 21.21 -18.77
CA ILE A 665 -3.81 21.82 -18.74
C ILE A 665 -2.69 20.75 -18.87
N SER A 666 -3.03 19.47 -19.04
CA SER A 666 -2.05 18.39 -19.26
C SER A 666 -2.08 17.88 -20.69
#